data_be10cfe287ec011eaf90b7c9c3857eaf
#
_entry.id   be10cfe287ec011eaf90b7c9c3857eaf
#
_cell.length_a   1.000
_cell.length_b   1.000
_cell.length_c   1.000
_cell.angle_alpha   90.00
_cell.angle_beta   90.00
_cell.angle_gamma   90.00
#
_symmetry.space_group_name_H-M   'P 1'
#
loop_
_entity.id
_entity.type
_entity.pdbx_description
1 polymer ?
#
loop_
_entity_poly.entity_id
_entity_poly.type
_entity_poly.pdbx_seq_one_letter_code
_entity_poly.pdbx_strand_id
1 'polypeptide(L)'
;MPSWKFVSGLCLAFFGGLVAVAGIGYAMVSVPTEENAAALSENNVYYWEDGTQMVATGSGQNRQNISFDRIPEAMRWAVISAENKSFYSDSGIDPMGIARALGNMARGGDTQGGSTITQQFVKNTYLSQEQTLSRKFKEMFISIKVGTKLSKDEILQGYLNTSYYGRGAYGIQAAAQTYYGKDAVDLTPSECAFLAALLKGPTYYDPAGNESIDSSASAEANRKRSEERWAWILEQMHADEHLSTAEYQEAIKRYPMPQGRKATKGMTGQISYLVDTAKRYVLKNSDITEAQFDQGGYQIYTTFEKLKVEALAKAVKKVEKENIDPKREKDQHVQFGAATVKPKDGAILALYGGAGFENGHFVNNADTSGVPVGSTWKPFVLAAAMQHGTYKTNGVGVSPASKYNGNDKLKILNNDGSYVLKKDNTPFLQKNEGPYPWGFISLRKAMEQSVNTPFVQLGMDVGMKKVADVAQKSGILKDSFAGLNASFALGTSTPSAIRMADAYATFAASGKQADPYSVTEVKYRGSELPGFEKPRVKQAMPENVANNVTDVLENVIENGTAQYAKELGRRAAGKTGTTDENKSAWFVGYTQQLSTAVAMFREDPKSHKLLSMNGTAGKDSIHGGDIPTQVWTEFMKVALKGASDPGFPKAEKIGEVADGVGAPSPTPTETETEEAEPSETPSPSETVTAPPSPTETETCGPFDFRCQGDGGADGGTADGGGDNGGTDGGVSTSPDPSTSEDPGGTRGGGNGGGFLGGTDG
;
A
#
# COMPACT_ATOMS: atom_id res chain seq x y z
N MET A 1 -34.97 -65.28 43.80
CA MET A 1 -34.65 -64.48 42.55
C MET A 1 -35.85 -63.65 42.25
N PRO A 2 -35.70 -62.36 41.88
CA PRO A 2 -36.85 -61.53 41.51
C PRO A 2 -37.54 -62.13 40.28
N SER A 3 -38.86 -62.04 40.20
CA SER A 3 -39.61 -62.61 39.11
C SER A 3 -39.27 -61.87 37.78
N TRP A 4 -39.29 -62.63 36.67
CA TRP A 4 -39.05 -62.02 35.31
C TRP A 4 -39.93 -60.82 35.07
N LYS A 5 -41.17 -60.80 35.50
CA LYS A 5 -42.12 -59.69 35.42
C LYS A 5 -41.64 -58.46 36.19
N PHE A 6 -41.03 -58.65 37.37
CA PHE A 6 -40.47 -57.54 38.17
C PHE A 6 -39.22 -56.94 37.47
N VAL A 7 -38.33 -57.79 36.94
CA VAL A 7 -37.15 -57.34 36.22
C VAL A 7 -37.55 -56.59 34.96
N SER A 8 -38.50 -57.14 34.18
CA SER A 8 -39.03 -56.47 32.98
C SER A 8 -39.71 -55.16 33.30
N GLY A 9 -40.49 -55.08 34.41
CA GLY A 9 -41.09 -53.84 34.86
C GLY A 9 -40.06 -52.77 35.27
N LEU A 10 -39.00 -53.19 35.96
CA LEU A 10 -37.90 -52.29 36.31
C LEU A 10 -37.12 -51.78 35.10
N CYS A 11 -36.87 -52.68 34.14
CA CYS A 11 -36.24 -52.27 32.86
C CYS A 11 -37.14 -51.29 32.08
N LEU A 12 -38.43 -51.57 31.98
CA LEU A 12 -39.36 -50.67 31.32
C LEU A 12 -39.46 -49.28 31.99
N ALA A 13 -39.51 -49.26 33.34
CA ALA A 13 -39.48 -48.03 34.12
C ALA A 13 -38.17 -47.25 33.92
N PHE A 14 -37.04 -47.96 33.91
CA PHE A 14 -35.73 -47.36 33.66
C PHE A 14 -35.61 -46.77 32.26
N PHE A 15 -35.96 -47.57 31.24
CA PHE A 15 -35.92 -47.10 29.86
C PHE A 15 -36.98 -46.01 29.58
N GLY A 16 -38.17 -46.14 30.14
CA GLY A 16 -39.22 -45.10 30.09
C GLY A 16 -38.76 -43.79 30.76
N GLY A 17 -38.08 -43.90 31.88
CA GLY A 17 -37.46 -42.75 32.55
C GLY A 17 -36.37 -42.08 31.73
N LEU A 18 -35.52 -42.88 31.07
CA LEU A 18 -34.49 -42.35 30.16
C LEU A 18 -35.10 -41.63 28.96
N VAL A 19 -36.15 -42.19 28.36
CA VAL A 19 -36.88 -41.57 27.23
C VAL A 19 -37.56 -40.27 27.68
N ALA A 20 -38.17 -40.26 28.88
CA ALA A 20 -38.78 -39.04 29.43
C ALA A 20 -37.74 -37.94 29.68
N VAL A 21 -36.58 -38.26 30.26
CA VAL A 21 -35.47 -37.33 30.49
C VAL A 21 -34.91 -36.81 29.14
N ALA A 22 -34.74 -37.70 28.16
CA ALA A 22 -34.30 -37.29 26.79
C ALA A 22 -35.34 -36.38 26.11
N GLY A 23 -36.65 -36.69 26.26
CA GLY A 23 -37.74 -35.87 25.73
C GLY A 23 -37.81 -34.48 26.38
N ILE A 24 -37.63 -34.41 27.70
CA ILE A 24 -37.57 -33.12 28.41
C ILE A 24 -36.32 -32.35 27.98
N GLY A 25 -35.15 -32.99 27.94
CA GLY A 25 -33.91 -32.36 27.47
C GLY A 25 -34.04 -31.82 26.03
N TYR A 26 -34.67 -32.59 25.13
CA TYR A 26 -34.96 -32.15 23.77
C TYR A 26 -35.90 -30.93 23.74
N ALA A 27 -36.95 -30.91 24.56
CA ALA A 27 -37.89 -29.78 24.60
C ALA A 27 -37.23 -28.49 25.16
N MET A 28 -36.39 -28.64 26.17
CA MET A 28 -35.72 -27.52 26.88
C MET A 28 -34.58 -26.87 26.06
N VAL A 29 -33.91 -27.59 25.17
CA VAL A 29 -32.79 -27.07 24.39
C VAL A 29 -33.34 -26.41 23.11
N SER A 30 -33.23 -25.10 22.98
CA SER A 30 -33.51 -24.38 21.73
C SER A 30 -32.27 -24.34 20.85
N VAL A 31 -32.43 -24.38 19.52
CA VAL A 31 -31.36 -24.00 18.58
C VAL A 31 -31.15 -22.52 18.78
N PRO A 32 -29.94 -22.03 19.06
CA PRO A 32 -29.69 -20.59 19.14
C PRO A 32 -30.16 -19.91 17.86
N THR A 33 -30.89 -18.81 18.01
CA THR A 33 -31.35 -17.99 16.86
C THR A 33 -30.23 -17.13 16.32
N GLU A 34 -29.20 -16.87 17.13
CA GLU A 34 -28.00 -16.17 16.73
C GLU A 34 -26.86 -17.18 16.60
N GLU A 35 -26.29 -17.24 15.42
CA GLU A 35 -25.01 -17.93 15.24
C GLU A 35 -23.96 -17.23 16.09
N ASN A 36 -23.01 -17.99 16.64
CA ASN A 36 -21.93 -17.43 17.44
C ASN A 36 -21.22 -16.34 16.62
N ALA A 37 -21.19 -15.11 17.13
CA ALA A 37 -20.58 -13.97 16.44
C ALA A 37 -19.13 -14.27 15.96
N ALA A 38 -18.40 -15.11 16.72
CA ALA A 38 -17.09 -15.60 16.30
C ALA A 38 -17.17 -16.59 15.12
N ALA A 39 -18.30 -17.28 14.92
CA ALA A 39 -18.54 -18.17 13.79
C ALA A 39 -18.96 -17.44 12.53
N LEU A 40 -19.52 -16.23 12.65
CA LEU A 40 -19.94 -15.38 11.54
C LEU A 40 -18.85 -14.43 11.07
N SER A 41 -17.85 -14.17 11.92
CA SER A 41 -16.76 -13.26 11.59
C SER A 41 -15.88 -13.86 10.49
N GLU A 42 -15.89 -13.21 9.34
CA GLU A 42 -15.07 -13.53 8.19
C GLU A 42 -13.89 -12.55 8.08
N ASN A 43 -12.84 -12.91 7.37
CA ASN A 43 -11.79 -11.95 7.05
C ASN A 43 -12.11 -11.22 5.75
N ASN A 44 -11.71 -9.96 5.69
CA ASN A 44 -11.56 -9.26 4.44
C ASN A 44 -10.24 -9.67 3.80
N VAL A 45 -10.26 -10.06 2.53
CA VAL A 45 -9.07 -10.49 1.80
C VAL A 45 -8.75 -9.47 0.73
N TYR A 46 -7.52 -8.97 0.76
CA TYR A 46 -7.02 -8.01 -0.22
C TYR A 46 -6.11 -8.71 -1.20
N TYR A 47 -6.26 -8.36 -2.47
CA TYR A 47 -5.48 -8.90 -3.57
C TYR A 47 -4.66 -7.80 -4.25
N TRP A 48 -3.46 -8.16 -4.69
CA TRP A 48 -2.65 -7.32 -5.54
C TRP A 48 -3.31 -7.15 -6.92
N GLU A 49 -2.80 -6.25 -7.73
CA GLU A 49 -3.27 -6.03 -9.11
C GLU A 49 -3.23 -7.30 -9.97
N ASP A 50 -2.26 -8.19 -9.74
CA ASP A 50 -2.11 -9.47 -10.43
C ASP A 50 -3.06 -10.58 -9.91
N GLY A 51 -3.96 -10.27 -8.99
CA GLY A 51 -4.90 -11.22 -8.39
C GLY A 51 -4.30 -12.13 -7.32
N THR A 52 -3.02 -12.03 -7.00
CA THR A 52 -2.43 -12.78 -5.88
C THR A 52 -2.82 -12.16 -4.54
N GLN A 53 -3.03 -13.00 -3.52
CA GLN A 53 -3.42 -12.52 -2.19
C GLN A 53 -2.32 -11.63 -1.58
N MET A 54 -2.72 -10.45 -1.14
CA MET A 54 -1.87 -9.50 -0.41
C MET A 54 -1.88 -9.82 1.09
N VAL A 55 -3.06 -9.77 1.69
CA VAL A 55 -3.27 -10.00 3.13
C VAL A 55 -4.74 -10.32 3.39
N ALA A 56 -5.00 -11.02 4.50
CA ALA A 56 -6.34 -11.16 5.06
C ALA A 56 -6.41 -10.42 6.41
N THR A 57 -7.46 -9.62 6.60
CA THR A 57 -7.68 -8.80 7.80
C THR A 57 -9.02 -9.12 8.44
N GLY A 58 -9.11 -9.09 9.77
CA GLY A 58 -10.36 -9.33 10.51
C GLY A 58 -10.09 -9.72 11.95
N SER A 59 -11.13 -9.97 12.73
CA SER A 59 -11.06 -10.24 14.17
C SER A 59 -10.48 -11.62 14.55
N GLY A 60 -9.69 -12.24 13.69
CA GLY A 60 -8.85 -13.38 14.07
C GLY A 60 -9.04 -14.68 13.31
N GLN A 61 -9.98 -14.84 12.41
CA GLN A 61 -10.17 -16.07 11.66
C GLN A 61 -10.14 -15.81 10.15
N ASN A 62 -9.13 -16.33 9.42
CA ASN A 62 -9.13 -16.32 7.97
C ASN A 62 -10.22 -17.26 7.46
N ARG A 63 -11.43 -16.76 7.25
CA ARG A 63 -12.60 -17.49 6.76
C ARG A 63 -13.15 -16.81 5.52
N GLN A 64 -13.47 -17.63 4.51
CA GLN A 64 -14.18 -17.22 3.31
C GLN A 64 -15.22 -18.29 3.02
N ASN A 65 -16.50 -17.96 3.19
CA ASN A 65 -17.60 -18.88 2.92
C ASN A 65 -17.84 -18.96 1.42
N ILE A 66 -18.00 -20.18 0.92
CA ILE A 66 -18.37 -20.45 -0.48
C ILE A 66 -19.65 -21.26 -0.55
N SER A 67 -20.38 -21.12 -1.65
CA SER A 67 -21.61 -21.88 -1.90
C SER A 67 -21.29 -23.36 -2.15
N PHE A 68 -22.30 -24.22 -1.95
CA PHE A 68 -22.13 -25.67 -2.05
C PHE A 68 -21.64 -26.15 -3.42
N ASP A 69 -22.12 -25.52 -4.49
CA ASP A 69 -21.71 -25.79 -5.87
C ASP A 69 -20.24 -25.46 -6.17
N ARG A 70 -19.65 -24.53 -5.40
CA ARG A 70 -18.21 -24.19 -5.50
C ARG A 70 -17.30 -25.06 -4.65
N ILE A 71 -17.86 -25.93 -3.81
CA ILE A 71 -17.07 -26.94 -3.08
C ILE A 71 -16.88 -28.15 -3.98
N PRO A 72 -15.63 -28.55 -4.31
CA PRO A 72 -15.37 -29.69 -5.17
C PRO A 72 -16.07 -30.96 -4.68
N GLU A 73 -16.63 -31.73 -5.60
CA GLU A 73 -17.25 -33.01 -5.25
C GLU A 73 -16.28 -33.94 -4.54
N ALA A 74 -15.03 -33.99 -5.00
CA ALA A 74 -13.96 -34.75 -4.34
C ALA A 74 -13.73 -34.32 -2.87
N MET A 75 -13.88 -33.01 -2.54
CA MET A 75 -13.73 -32.57 -1.15
C MET A 75 -14.89 -33.03 -0.28
N ARG A 76 -16.12 -32.97 -0.80
CA ARG A 76 -17.32 -33.45 -0.10
C ARG A 76 -17.18 -34.92 0.27
N TRP A 77 -16.79 -35.75 -0.71
CA TRP A 77 -16.61 -37.18 -0.49
C TRP A 77 -15.38 -37.52 0.36
N ALA A 78 -14.27 -36.80 0.22
CA ALA A 78 -13.10 -36.99 1.08
C ALA A 78 -13.44 -36.82 2.56
N VAL A 79 -14.24 -35.80 2.90
CA VAL A 79 -14.66 -35.55 4.28
C VAL A 79 -15.68 -36.58 4.75
N ILE A 80 -16.67 -36.94 3.93
CA ILE A 80 -17.68 -37.94 4.30
C ILE A 80 -17.02 -39.30 4.54
N SER A 81 -16.13 -39.74 3.63
CA SER A 81 -15.40 -41.00 3.79
C SER A 81 -14.46 -41.01 4.99
N ALA A 82 -13.89 -39.82 5.35
CA ALA A 82 -12.97 -39.68 6.48
C ALA A 82 -13.64 -39.60 7.86
N GLU A 83 -14.78 -38.90 7.94
CA GLU A 83 -15.37 -38.50 9.22
C GLU A 83 -16.73 -39.16 9.50
N ASN A 84 -17.57 -39.40 8.47
CA ASN A 84 -18.94 -39.84 8.69
C ASN A 84 -19.53 -40.52 7.42
N LYS A 85 -19.22 -41.79 7.16
CA LYS A 85 -19.72 -42.51 5.97
C LYS A 85 -21.24 -42.57 5.87
N SER A 86 -21.95 -42.59 7.00
CA SER A 86 -23.42 -42.61 7.06
C SER A 86 -24.05 -41.22 6.97
N PHE A 87 -23.31 -40.16 6.67
CA PHE A 87 -23.75 -38.77 6.77
C PHE A 87 -25.10 -38.50 6.09
N TYR A 88 -25.29 -38.95 4.86
CA TYR A 88 -26.53 -38.71 4.12
C TYR A 88 -27.74 -39.50 4.66
N SER A 89 -27.47 -40.59 5.42
CA SER A 89 -28.52 -41.47 5.96
C SER A 89 -28.77 -41.31 7.47
N ASP A 90 -27.86 -40.62 8.20
CA ASP A 90 -28.02 -40.42 9.64
C ASP A 90 -29.02 -39.30 9.98
N SER A 91 -29.54 -39.29 11.24
CA SER A 91 -30.46 -38.27 11.74
C SER A 91 -29.77 -37.11 12.47
N GLY A 92 -28.48 -36.86 12.18
CA GLY A 92 -27.65 -35.85 12.84
C GLY A 92 -26.81 -36.39 14.01
N ILE A 93 -27.07 -37.60 14.44
CA ILE A 93 -26.28 -38.35 15.43
C ILE A 93 -26.08 -39.78 14.93
N ASP A 94 -24.99 -40.45 15.33
CA ASP A 94 -24.74 -41.88 15.10
C ASP A 94 -24.86 -42.66 16.45
N PRO A 95 -26.05 -43.22 16.79
CA PRO A 95 -26.24 -43.96 18.02
C PRO A 95 -25.35 -45.21 18.13
N MET A 96 -25.07 -45.86 16.98
CA MET A 96 -24.19 -47.03 16.91
C MET A 96 -22.72 -46.66 17.09
N GLY A 97 -22.29 -45.51 16.54
CA GLY A 97 -20.98 -44.94 16.78
C GLY A 97 -20.77 -44.58 18.27
N ILE A 98 -21.76 -43.98 18.90
CA ILE A 98 -21.76 -43.70 20.34
C ILE A 98 -21.64 -44.98 21.14
N ALA A 99 -22.41 -46.02 20.82
CA ALA A 99 -22.37 -47.33 21.50
C ALA A 99 -21.00 -48.00 21.32
N ARG A 100 -20.40 -47.93 20.13
CA ARG A 100 -19.05 -48.44 19.86
C ARG A 100 -17.99 -47.66 20.65
N ALA A 101 -18.07 -46.34 20.72
CA ALA A 101 -17.14 -45.50 21.46
C ALA A 101 -17.21 -45.83 22.98
N LEU A 102 -18.41 -45.95 23.55
CA LEU A 102 -18.60 -46.38 24.94
C LEU A 102 -18.07 -47.78 25.21
N GLY A 103 -18.29 -48.72 24.28
CA GLY A 103 -17.77 -50.11 24.38
C GLY A 103 -16.24 -50.17 24.31
N ASN A 104 -15.61 -49.35 23.49
CA ASN A 104 -14.15 -49.23 23.41
C ASN A 104 -13.57 -48.58 24.67
N MET A 105 -14.20 -47.51 25.18
CA MET A 105 -13.79 -46.84 26.40
C MET A 105 -13.87 -47.78 27.64
N ALA A 106 -14.93 -48.59 27.71
CA ALA A 106 -15.09 -49.59 28.75
C ALA A 106 -14.03 -50.73 28.70
N ARG A 107 -13.39 -50.92 27.56
CA ARG A 107 -12.29 -51.88 27.34
C ARG A 107 -10.89 -51.27 27.45
N GLY A 108 -10.80 -50.00 27.87
CA GLY A 108 -9.51 -49.30 28.00
C GLY A 108 -8.86 -48.89 26.70
N GLY A 109 -9.61 -48.87 25.58
CA GLY A 109 -9.13 -48.38 24.29
C GLY A 109 -9.31 -46.87 24.13
N ASP A 110 -8.54 -46.27 23.26
CA ASP A 110 -8.64 -44.87 22.93
C ASP A 110 -10.05 -44.50 22.40
N THR A 111 -10.54 -43.32 22.77
CA THR A 111 -11.80 -42.77 22.31
C THR A 111 -11.71 -42.48 20.81
N GLN A 112 -12.08 -43.44 19.96
CA GLN A 112 -12.29 -43.18 18.54
C GLN A 112 -13.47 -42.20 18.40
N GLY A 113 -13.24 -41.10 17.62
CA GLY A 113 -14.18 -40.04 17.44
C GLY A 113 -15.53 -40.52 16.89
N GLY A 114 -16.55 -40.51 17.75
CA GLY A 114 -17.93 -40.87 17.41
C GLY A 114 -18.83 -39.66 17.14
N SER A 115 -18.25 -38.49 16.78
CA SER A 115 -19.04 -37.29 16.47
C SER A 115 -19.31 -37.22 14.97
N THR A 116 -20.59 -37.07 14.59
CA THR A 116 -21.00 -36.89 13.18
C THR A 116 -20.59 -35.53 12.65
N ILE A 117 -20.57 -35.38 11.30
CA ILE A 117 -20.39 -34.06 10.64
C ILE A 117 -21.40 -33.05 11.17
N THR A 118 -22.67 -33.44 11.36
CA THR A 118 -23.70 -32.56 11.93
C THR A 118 -23.34 -32.07 13.33
N GLN A 119 -22.80 -32.94 14.20
CA GLN A 119 -22.39 -32.55 15.55
C GLN A 119 -21.17 -31.61 15.52
N GLN A 120 -20.23 -31.87 14.61
CA GLN A 120 -19.08 -30.98 14.42
C GLN A 120 -19.49 -29.61 13.86
N PHE A 121 -20.43 -29.55 12.92
CA PHE A 121 -21.02 -28.31 12.43
C PHE A 121 -21.69 -27.51 13.56
N VAL A 122 -22.57 -28.17 14.34
CA VAL A 122 -23.23 -27.54 15.49
C VAL A 122 -22.25 -27.00 16.52
N LYS A 123 -21.20 -27.79 16.84
CA LYS A 123 -20.12 -27.34 17.71
C LYS A 123 -19.42 -26.09 17.18
N ASN A 124 -19.09 -26.07 15.90
CA ASN A 124 -18.35 -24.95 15.28
C ASN A 124 -19.20 -23.68 15.14
N THR A 125 -20.52 -23.82 14.94
CA THR A 125 -21.41 -22.70 14.60
C THR A 125 -22.18 -22.14 15.81
N TYR A 126 -22.63 -22.99 16.73
CA TYR A 126 -23.59 -22.58 17.78
C TYR A 126 -23.07 -22.67 19.20
N LEU A 127 -21.91 -23.31 19.45
CA LEU A 127 -21.45 -23.60 20.81
C LEU A 127 -20.09 -22.96 21.11
N SER A 128 -19.86 -22.71 22.43
CA SER A 128 -18.53 -22.31 22.92
C SER A 128 -17.53 -23.46 22.82
N GLN A 129 -16.22 -23.15 22.83
CA GLN A 129 -15.13 -24.13 22.73
C GLN A 129 -14.88 -24.88 24.06
N GLU A 130 -15.65 -24.60 25.13
CA GLU A 130 -15.50 -25.27 26.42
C GLU A 130 -15.80 -26.78 26.34
N GLN A 131 -15.03 -27.61 27.05
CA GLN A 131 -15.18 -29.07 27.06
C GLN A 131 -15.94 -29.52 28.31
N THR A 132 -17.26 -29.27 28.37
CA THR A 132 -18.12 -29.70 29.49
C THR A 132 -19.13 -30.75 29.05
N LEU A 133 -19.52 -31.63 29.97
CA LEU A 133 -20.60 -32.61 29.73
C LEU A 133 -21.92 -31.93 29.36
N SER A 134 -22.27 -30.84 30.03
CA SER A 134 -23.45 -30.02 29.72
C SER A 134 -23.46 -29.54 28.30
N ARG A 135 -22.31 -29.04 27.81
CA ARG A 135 -22.15 -28.63 26.39
C ARG A 135 -22.35 -29.82 25.43
N LYS A 136 -21.79 -31.00 25.77
CA LYS A 136 -21.95 -32.21 24.92
C LYS A 136 -23.39 -32.67 24.83
N PHE A 137 -24.17 -32.56 25.93
CA PHE A 137 -25.62 -32.80 25.91
C PHE A 137 -26.36 -31.78 25.01
N LYS A 138 -26.05 -30.50 25.14
CA LYS A 138 -26.65 -29.46 24.26
C LYS A 138 -26.30 -29.71 22.79
N GLU A 139 -25.03 -30.04 22.49
CA GLU A 139 -24.58 -30.39 21.14
C GLU A 139 -25.42 -31.51 20.53
N MET A 140 -25.64 -32.59 21.26
CA MET A 140 -26.44 -33.72 20.78
C MET A 140 -27.89 -33.33 20.43
N PHE A 141 -28.59 -32.61 21.31
CA PHE A 141 -29.97 -32.19 21.04
C PHE A 141 -30.11 -31.14 19.94
N ILE A 142 -29.14 -30.19 19.88
CA ILE A 142 -29.10 -29.20 18.79
C ILE A 142 -28.83 -29.92 17.46
N SER A 143 -27.95 -30.92 17.42
CA SER A 143 -27.63 -31.67 16.20
C SER A 143 -28.83 -32.45 15.66
N ILE A 144 -29.66 -33.04 16.53
CA ILE A 144 -30.92 -33.67 16.09
C ILE A 144 -31.87 -32.62 15.50
N LYS A 145 -32.01 -31.45 16.16
CA LYS A 145 -32.87 -30.35 15.66
C LYS A 145 -32.38 -29.75 14.37
N VAL A 146 -31.07 -29.56 14.21
CA VAL A 146 -30.45 -29.05 12.98
C VAL A 146 -30.58 -30.06 11.84
N GLY A 147 -30.35 -31.37 12.12
CA GLY A 147 -30.55 -32.45 11.15
C GLY A 147 -31.98 -32.61 10.64
N THR A 148 -33.00 -32.10 11.40
CA THR A 148 -34.41 -32.07 10.95
C THR A 148 -34.79 -30.77 10.22
N LYS A 149 -34.02 -29.68 10.39
CA LYS A 149 -34.33 -28.34 9.84
C LYS A 149 -33.56 -28.00 8.57
N LEU A 150 -32.31 -28.43 8.47
CA LEU A 150 -31.43 -28.16 7.35
C LEU A 150 -31.26 -29.42 6.49
N SER A 151 -31.09 -29.22 5.21
CA SER A 151 -30.70 -30.29 4.29
C SER A 151 -29.28 -30.78 4.60
N LYS A 152 -28.94 -31.98 4.19
CA LYS A 152 -27.60 -32.54 4.34
C LYS A 152 -26.55 -31.69 3.61
N ASP A 153 -26.87 -31.14 2.45
CA ASP A 153 -25.99 -30.28 1.69
C ASP A 153 -25.72 -28.95 2.41
N GLU A 154 -26.73 -28.32 3.02
CA GLU A 154 -26.56 -27.11 3.85
C GLU A 154 -25.69 -27.39 5.08
N ILE A 155 -25.86 -28.54 5.74
CA ILE A 155 -25.03 -28.95 6.88
C ILE A 155 -23.58 -29.17 6.43
N LEU A 156 -23.34 -29.85 5.32
CA LEU A 156 -22.01 -30.13 4.80
C LEU A 156 -21.31 -28.85 4.34
N GLN A 157 -22.01 -27.98 3.65
CA GLN A 157 -21.54 -26.63 3.30
C GLN A 157 -21.13 -25.84 4.53
N GLY A 158 -22.00 -25.78 5.53
CA GLY A 158 -21.73 -25.10 6.79
C GLY A 158 -20.53 -25.69 7.53
N TYR A 159 -20.40 -27.02 7.58
CA TYR A 159 -19.27 -27.71 8.18
C TYR A 159 -17.94 -27.36 7.47
N LEU A 160 -17.90 -27.46 6.14
CA LEU A 160 -16.69 -27.21 5.34
C LEU A 160 -16.27 -25.74 5.39
N ASN A 161 -17.22 -24.81 5.54
CA ASN A 161 -16.96 -23.39 5.68
C ASN A 161 -16.56 -22.96 7.11
N THR A 162 -16.86 -23.77 8.13
CA THR A 162 -16.59 -23.41 9.54
C THR A 162 -15.46 -24.19 10.20
N SER A 163 -14.98 -25.26 9.55
CA SER A 163 -13.93 -26.12 10.09
C SER A 163 -12.56 -25.44 10.06
N TYR A 164 -11.76 -25.71 11.09
CA TYR A 164 -10.38 -25.23 11.19
C TYR A 164 -9.40 -26.23 10.56
N TYR A 165 -8.63 -25.75 9.56
CA TYR A 165 -7.67 -26.55 8.81
C TYR A 165 -6.21 -26.35 9.24
N GLY A 166 -5.95 -25.53 10.25
CA GLY A 166 -4.59 -25.16 10.65
C GLY A 166 -4.12 -23.84 9.98
N ARG A 167 -2.95 -23.35 10.38
CA ARG A 167 -2.32 -22.12 9.85
C ARG A 167 -3.24 -20.90 9.87
N GLY A 168 -4.20 -20.84 10.81
CA GLY A 168 -5.20 -19.77 10.88
C GLY A 168 -6.32 -19.86 9.83
N ALA A 169 -6.38 -20.91 9.02
CA ALA A 169 -7.39 -21.09 7.97
C ALA A 169 -8.67 -21.73 8.52
N TYR A 170 -9.77 -21.01 8.46
CA TYR A 170 -11.10 -21.49 8.73
C TYR A 170 -11.92 -21.54 7.43
N GLY A 171 -12.50 -22.69 7.14
CA GLY A 171 -13.21 -22.97 5.90
C GLY A 171 -12.31 -23.43 4.76
N ILE A 172 -12.92 -24.18 3.84
CA ILE A 172 -12.23 -24.86 2.73
C ILE A 172 -11.57 -23.89 1.75
N GLN A 173 -12.19 -22.74 1.49
CA GLN A 173 -11.62 -21.73 0.58
C GLN A 173 -10.33 -21.15 1.16
N ALA A 174 -10.35 -20.76 2.44
CA ALA A 174 -9.17 -20.26 3.12
C ALA A 174 -8.06 -21.33 3.23
N ALA A 175 -8.45 -22.60 3.43
CA ALA A 175 -7.51 -23.71 3.44
C ALA A 175 -6.85 -23.92 2.08
N ALA A 176 -7.61 -23.92 0.97
CA ALA A 176 -7.09 -24.03 -0.39
C ALA A 176 -6.07 -22.93 -0.70
N GLN A 177 -6.38 -21.69 -0.37
CA GLN A 177 -5.46 -20.55 -0.54
C GLN A 177 -4.21 -20.69 0.35
N THR A 178 -4.38 -21.10 1.61
CA THR A 178 -3.27 -21.20 2.57
C THR A 178 -2.29 -22.31 2.24
N TYR A 179 -2.79 -23.48 1.80
CA TYR A 179 -1.98 -24.66 1.54
C TYR A 179 -1.51 -24.77 0.11
N TYR A 180 -2.28 -24.30 -0.87
CA TYR A 180 -2.00 -24.46 -2.30
C TYR A 180 -1.99 -23.17 -3.11
N GLY A 181 -2.45 -22.03 -2.57
CA GLY A 181 -2.45 -20.74 -3.26
C GLY A 181 -3.47 -20.64 -4.38
N LYS A 182 -4.56 -21.42 -4.34
CA LYS A 182 -5.61 -21.47 -5.37
C LYS A 182 -7.00 -21.53 -4.74
N ASP A 183 -8.03 -21.32 -5.53
CA ASP A 183 -9.41 -21.42 -5.08
C ASP A 183 -9.80 -22.86 -4.77
N ALA A 184 -10.78 -23.06 -3.87
CA ALA A 184 -11.24 -24.37 -3.48
C ALA A 184 -11.78 -25.17 -4.66
N VAL A 185 -12.44 -24.52 -5.62
CA VAL A 185 -12.99 -25.15 -6.83
C VAL A 185 -11.93 -25.81 -7.71
N ASP A 186 -10.67 -25.36 -7.62
CA ASP A 186 -9.54 -25.84 -8.42
C ASP A 186 -8.72 -26.95 -7.73
N LEU A 187 -9.17 -27.42 -6.55
CA LEU A 187 -8.50 -28.49 -5.82
C LEU A 187 -8.64 -29.84 -6.55
N THR A 188 -7.54 -30.55 -6.67
CA THR A 188 -7.52 -31.94 -7.17
C THR A 188 -8.02 -32.92 -6.10
N PRO A 189 -8.50 -34.13 -6.46
CA PRO A 189 -8.89 -35.16 -5.48
C PRO A 189 -7.79 -35.46 -4.45
N SER A 190 -6.53 -35.48 -4.86
CA SER A 190 -5.38 -35.68 -3.97
C SER A 190 -5.25 -34.59 -2.92
N GLU A 191 -5.39 -33.31 -3.32
CA GLU A 191 -5.35 -32.15 -2.43
C GLU A 191 -6.58 -32.09 -1.50
N CYS A 192 -7.76 -32.48 -1.99
CA CYS A 192 -8.97 -32.60 -1.19
C CYS A 192 -8.79 -33.66 -0.08
N ALA A 193 -8.23 -34.82 -0.38
CA ALA A 193 -7.93 -35.85 0.61
C ALA A 193 -6.91 -35.38 1.67
N PHE A 194 -5.90 -34.62 1.25
CA PHE A 194 -4.95 -34.00 2.19
C PHE A 194 -5.64 -32.99 3.12
N LEU A 195 -6.45 -32.08 2.57
CA LEU A 195 -7.18 -31.10 3.41
C LEU A 195 -8.18 -31.80 4.36
N ALA A 196 -8.84 -32.87 3.91
CA ALA A 196 -9.69 -33.68 4.78
C ALA A 196 -8.87 -34.37 5.91
N ALA A 197 -7.62 -34.78 5.63
CA ALA A 197 -6.74 -35.36 6.66
C ALA A 197 -6.42 -34.37 7.78
N LEU A 198 -6.30 -33.07 7.48
CA LEU A 198 -6.04 -32.02 8.47
C LEU A 198 -7.17 -31.87 9.49
N LEU A 199 -8.42 -32.14 9.12
CA LEU A 199 -9.59 -32.02 10.01
C LEU A 199 -9.50 -32.91 11.25
N LYS A 200 -8.72 -33.99 11.19
CA LYS A 200 -8.44 -34.87 12.33
C LYS A 200 -7.74 -34.14 13.47
N GLY A 201 -6.88 -33.17 13.15
CA GLY A 201 -6.13 -32.35 14.09
C GLY A 201 -4.96 -31.64 13.41
N PRO A 202 -5.14 -30.39 12.95
CA PRO A 202 -4.13 -29.70 12.13
C PRO A 202 -2.76 -29.59 12.80
N THR A 203 -2.72 -29.51 14.14
CA THR A 203 -1.46 -29.47 14.91
C THR A 203 -0.56 -30.67 14.60
N TYR A 204 -1.17 -31.86 14.44
CA TYR A 204 -0.45 -33.12 14.24
C TYR A 204 -0.39 -33.61 12.78
N TYR A 205 -1.17 -32.99 11.88
CA TYR A 205 -1.27 -33.41 10.48
C TYR A 205 -0.73 -32.36 9.48
N ASP A 206 -0.34 -31.16 9.94
CA ASP A 206 0.38 -30.18 9.09
C ASP A 206 1.84 -30.61 8.91
N PRO A 207 2.30 -30.96 7.67
CA PRO A 207 3.66 -31.45 7.44
C PRO A 207 4.75 -30.41 7.72
N ALA A 208 4.40 -29.14 7.92
CA ALA A 208 5.35 -28.11 8.36
C ALA A 208 5.73 -28.23 9.86
N GLY A 209 5.07 -29.14 10.59
CA GLY A 209 5.27 -29.28 12.04
C GLY A 209 4.60 -28.18 12.88
N ASN A 210 4.56 -28.36 14.19
CA ASN A 210 4.05 -27.36 15.15
C ASN A 210 4.64 -27.56 16.56
N GLU A 211 5.95 -27.78 16.62
CA GLU A 211 6.69 -28.10 17.85
C GLU A 211 6.53 -27.02 18.95
N SER A 212 6.24 -25.77 18.56
CA SER A 212 5.95 -24.68 19.49
C SER A 212 4.65 -24.88 20.28
N ILE A 213 3.73 -25.71 19.78
CA ILE A 213 2.48 -26.08 20.47
C ILE A 213 2.65 -27.42 21.19
N ASP A 214 3.27 -28.41 20.53
CA ASP A 214 3.48 -29.74 21.07
C ASP A 214 4.76 -30.35 20.47
N SER A 215 5.68 -30.77 21.33
CA SER A 215 6.99 -31.35 20.91
C SER A 215 6.86 -32.62 20.05
N SER A 216 5.74 -33.35 20.14
CA SER A 216 5.45 -34.53 19.30
C SER A 216 4.96 -34.18 17.89
N ALA A 217 4.69 -32.89 17.64
CA ALA A 217 4.24 -32.38 16.35
C ALA A 217 5.41 -31.90 15.48
N SER A 218 6.50 -32.69 15.41
CA SER A 218 7.62 -32.37 14.53
C SER A 218 7.21 -32.47 13.05
N ALA A 219 7.92 -31.75 12.17
CA ALA A 219 7.64 -31.76 10.74
C ALA A 219 7.68 -33.18 10.14
N GLU A 220 8.65 -34.00 10.56
CA GLU A 220 8.79 -35.38 10.12
C GLU A 220 7.62 -36.27 10.57
N ALA A 221 7.29 -36.21 11.87
CA ALA A 221 6.20 -36.99 12.44
C ALA A 221 4.84 -36.58 11.87
N ASN A 222 4.62 -35.28 11.67
CA ASN A 222 3.40 -34.75 11.07
C ASN A 222 3.26 -35.16 9.60
N ARG A 223 4.35 -35.06 8.83
CA ARG A 223 4.35 -35.49 7.44
C ARG A 223 3.97 -36.96 7.32
N LYS A 224 4.59 -37.84 8.12
CA LYS A 224 4.26 -39.27 8.13
C LYS A 224 2.78 -39.50 8.42
N ARG A 225 2.26 -38.90 9.51
CA ARG A 225 0.85 -39.02 9.89
C ARG A 225 -0.12 -38.52 8.82
N SER A 226 0.21 -37.38 8.20
CA SER A 226 -0.64 -36.80 7.16
C SER A 226 -0.61 -37.63 5.86
N GLU A 227 0.54 -38.18 5.48
CA GLU A 227 0.71 -39.04 4.29
C GLU A 227 -0.05 -40.38 4.45
N GLU A 228 0.06 -40.99 5.62
CA GLU A 228 -0.69 -42.23 5.93
C GLU A 228 -2.22 -41.97 5.92
N ARG A 229 -2.68 -40.87 6.51
CA ARG A 229 -4.12 -40.55 6.55
C ARG A 229 -4.65 -40.11 5.19
N TRP A 230 -3.89 -39.33 4.41
CA TRP A 230 -4.23 -38.95 3.05
C TRP A 230 -4.41 -40.18 2.16
N ALA A 231 -3.46 -41.12 2.20
CA ALA A 231 -3.54 -42.37 1.41
C ALA A 231 -4.77 -43.20 1.82
N TRP A 232 -5.02 -43.30 3.12
CA TRP A 232 -6.20 -44.00 3.65
C TRP A 232 -7.52 -43.32 3.20
N ILE A 233 -7.60 -42.01 3.18
CA ILE A 233 -8.80 -41.29 2.70
C ILE A 233 -9.07 -41.59 1.22
N LEU A 234 -8.05 -41.53 0.38
CA LEU A 234 -8.17 -41.89 -1.05
C LEU A 234 -8.63 -43.35 -1.25
N GLU A 235 -8.09 -44.25 -0.46
CA GLU A 235 -8.51 -45.68 -0.46
C GLU A 235 -10.00 -45.80 -0.05
N GLN A 236 -10.45 -45.08 0.99
CA GLN A 236 -11.86 -45.08 1.40
C GLN A 236 -12.77 -44.50 0.34
N MET A 237 -12.39 -43.36 -0.29
CA MET A 237 -13.15 -42.76 -1.38
C MET A 237 -13.31 -43.72 -2.56
N HIS A 238 -12.25 -44.51 -2.87
CA HIS A 238 -12.30 -45.54 -3.93
C HIS A 238 -13.16 -46.72 -3.52
N ALA A 239 -13.01 -47.21 -2.30
CA ALA A 239 -13.82 -48.31 -1.78
C ALA A 239 -15.32 -48.00 -1.66
N ASP A 240 -15.65 -46.71 -1.43
CA ASP A 240 -17.01 -46.20 -1.37
C ASP A 240 -17.56 -45.77 -2.77
N GLU A 241 -16.83 -46.08 -3.87
CA GLU A 241 -17.16 -45.80 -5.28
C GLU A 241 -17.25 -44.28 -5.61
N HIS A 242 -16.65 -43.40 -4.79
CA HIS A 242 -16.56 -41.96 -5.02
C HIS A 242 -15.36 -41.54 -5.87
N LEU A 243 -14.43 -42.44 -6.15
CA LEU A 243 -13.37 -42.29 -7.11
C LEU A 243 -13.32 -43.57 -8.00
N SER A 244 -13.28 -43.38 -9.29
CA SER A 244 -12.98 -44.48 -10.19
C SER A 244 -11.56 -45.04 -9.97
N THR A 245 -11.31 -46.25 -10.40
CA THR A 245 -9.96 -46.83 -10.30
C THR A 245 -8.88 -45.96 -10.97
N ALA A 246 -9.21 -45.34 -12.11
CA ALA A 246 -8.29 -44.45 -12.82
C ALA A 246 -7.98 -43.15 -12.01
N GLU A 247 -9.01 -42.50 -11.44
CA GLU A 247 -8.84 -41.32 -10.62
C GLU A 247 -8.07 -41.62 -9.33
N TYR A 248 -8.38 -42.75 -8.67
CA TYR A 248 -7.63 -43.21 -7.51
C TYR A 248 -6.15 -43.44 -7.83
N GLN A 249 -5.84 -44.16 -8.90
CA GLN A 249 -4.46 -44.44 -9.32
C GLN A 249 -3.71 -43.12 -9.66
N GLU A 250 -4.37 -42.13 -10.22
CA GLU A 250 -3.77 -40.83 -10.47
C GLU A 250 -3.54 -40.04 -9.18
N ALA A 251 -4.56 -39.97 -8.30
CA ALA A 251 -4.52 -39.21 -7.07
C ALA A 251 -3.48 -39.71 -6.05
N ILE A 252 -3.25 -41.08 -5.99
CA ILE A 252 -2.32 -41.71 -5.04
C ILE A 252 -0.86 -41.70 -5.51
N LYS A 253 -0.59 -41.37 -6.77
CA LYS A 253 0.79 -41.45 -7.34
C LYS A 253 1.78 -40.59 -6.56
N ARG A 254 1.33 -39.42 -6.07
CA ARG A 254 2.20 -38.48 -5.40
C ARG A 254 1.45 -37.74 -4.31
N TYR A 255 2.02 -37.77 -3.10
CA TYR A 255 1.53 -36.95 -1.99
C TYR A 255 1.54 -35.47 -2.37
N PRO A 256 0.43 -34.74 -2.20
CA PRO A 256 0.27 -33.34 -2.64
C PRO A 256 0.92 -32.41 -1.63
N MET A 257 2.24 -32.32 -1.64
CA MET A 257 3.00 -31.53 -0.68
C MET A 257 2.53 -30.06 -0.69
N PRO A 258 2.01 -29.51 0.42
CA PRO A 258 1.52 -28.13 0.46
C PRO A 258 2.69 -27.14 0.47
N GLN A 259 2.38 -25.88 0.19
CA GLN A 259 3.33 -24.78 0.33
C GLN A 259 3.86 -24.73 1.78
N GLY A 260 5.13 -24.33 1.93
CA GLY A 260 5.71 -24.08 3.24
C GLY A 260 4.89 -23.02 4.02
N ARG A 261 4.94 -23.06 5.38
CA ARG A 261 4.35 -21.98 6.18
C ARG A 261 4.97 -20.67 5.72
N LYS A 262 4.17 -19.84 5.07
CA LYS A 262 4.49 -18.43 4.97
C LYS A 262 4.17 -17.87 6.37
N ALA A 263 5.17 -17.26 7.02
CA ALA A 263 4.86 -16.43 8.18
C ALA A 263 3.70 -15.54 7.74
N THR A 264 2.59 -15.61 8.45
CA THR A 264 1.49 -14.66 8.27
C THR A 264 2.09 -13.33 8.65
N LYS A 265 2.73 -12.65 7.68
CA LYS A 265 3.14 -11.27 7.82
C LYS A 265 1.83 -10.53 7.86
N GLY A 266 1.34 -10.34 9.06
CA GLY A 266 0.20 -9.49 9.30
C GLY A 266 0.42 -8.12 8.67
N MET A 267 -0.38 -7.17 9.03
CA MET A 267 -0.36 -5.77 8.62
C MET A 267 0.97 -5.09 8.95
N THR A 268 2.09 -5.52 8.30
CA THR A 268 3.44 -5.01 8.54
C THR A 268 3.96 -4.21 7.33
N GLY A 269 4.86 -3.30 7.58
CA GLY A 269 5.47 -2.45 6.55
C GLY A 269 4.41 -1.61 5.83
N GLN A 270 4.44 -1.60 4.51
CA GLN A 270 3.52 -0.79 3.71
C GLN A 270 2.11 -1.39 3.60
N ILE A 271 1.94 -2.70 3.88
CA ILE A 271 0.65 -3.39 3.77
C ILE A 271 -0.45 -2.70 4.58
N SER A 272 -0.14 -2.24 5.79
CA SER A 272 -1.11 -1.54 6.64
C SER A 272 -1.69 -0.29 5.98
N TYR A 273 -0.84 0.50 5.34
CA TYR A 273 -1.25 1.72 4.64
C TYR A 273 -2.03 1.43 3.35
N LEU A 274 -1.65 0.36 2.62
CA LEU A 274 -2.38 -0.10 1.43
C LEU A 274 -3.80 -0.54 1.79
N VAL A 275 -3.93 -1.35 2.85
CA VAL A 275 -5.21 -1.83 3.37
C VAL A 275 -6.09 -0.67 3.83
N ASP A 276 -5.53 0.28 4.59
CA ASP A 276 -6.26 1.47 5.04
C ASP A 276 -6.76 2.32 3.86
N THR A 277 -5.90 2.52 2.84
CA THR A 277 -6.27 3.25 1.62
C THR A 277 -7.38 2.54 0.85
N ALA A 278 -7.31 1.21 0.70
CA ALA A 278 -8.34 0.41 0.03
C ALA A 278 -9.64 0.36 0.85
N LYS A 279 -9.57 0.18 2.19
CA LYS A 279 -10.76 0.23 3.08
C LYS A 279 -11.50 1.56 2.92
N ARG A 280 -10.78 2.69 3.00
CA ARG A 280 -11.39 4.02 2.83
C ARG A 280 -12.01 4.19 1.46
N TYR A 281 -11.38 3.66 0.40
CA TYR A 281 -11.94 3.70 -0.94
C TYR A 281 -13.24 2.89 -1.04
N VAL A 282 -13.28 1.67 -0.49
CA VAL A 282 -14.49 0.82 -0.46
C VAL A 282 -15.63 1.54 0.26
N LEU A 283 -15.40 2.02 1.48
CA LEU A 283 -16.43 2.69 2.28
C LEU A 283 -16.94 3.98 1.63
N LYS A 284 -16.10 4.69 0.89
CA LYS A 284 -16.50 5.93 0.19
C LYS A 284 -17.33 5.68 -1.07
N ASN A 285 -17.10 4.56 -1.77
CA ASN A 285 -17.70 4.29 -3.09
C ASN A 285 -18.79 3.20 -3.06
N SER A 286 -19.25 2.83 -1.87
CA SER A 286 -20.35 1.87 -1.68
C SER A 286 -21.22 2.27 -0.49
N ASP A 287 -22.38 1.60 -0.36
CA ASP A 287 -23.28 1.77 0.79
C ASP A 287 -22.87 0.88 1.99
N ILE A 288 -21.67 0.25 1.94
CA ILE A 288 -21.17 -0.59 3.02
C ILE A 288 -20.80 0.30 4.20
N THR A 289 -21.45 0.08 5.34
CA THR A 289 -21.07 0.73 6.59
C THR A 289 -19.76 0.15 7.15
N GLU A 290 -19.03 0.91 7.97
CA GLU A 290 -17.82 0.40 8.62
C GLU A 290 -18.10 -0.85 9.46
N ALA A 291 -19.22 -0.90 10.16
CA ALA A 291 -19.63 -2.05 10.95
C ALA A 291 -19.85 -3.32 10.10
N GLN A 292 -20.46 -3.17 8.92
CA GLN A 292 -20.62 -4.27 7.96
C GLN A 292 -19.28 -4.71 7.38
N PHE A 293 -18.42 -3.76 7.04
CA PHE A 293 -17.09 -4.03 6.53
C PHE A 293 -16.23 -4.79 7.56
N ASP A 294 -16.32 -4.42 8.83
CA ASP A 294 -15.57 -5.05 9.94
C ASP A 294 -16.12 -6.44 10.31
N GLN A 295 -17.35 -6.78 9.90
CA GLN A 295 -17.85 -8.16 9.96
C GLN A 295 -17.12 -9.09 8.99
N GLY A 296 -16.54 -8.53 7.91
CA GLY A 296 -15.72 -9.26 6.96
C GLY A 296 -16.48 -9.96 5.86
N GLY A 297 -15.77 -10.85 5.13
CA GLY A 297 -16.31 -11.60 4.00
C GLY A 297 -16.14 -10.92 2.64
N TYR A 298 -15.41 -9.81 2.60
CA TYR A 298 -15.12 -9.08 1.37
C TYR A 298 -13.81 -9.53 0.74
N GLN A 299 -13.83 -9.75 -0.57
CA GLN A 299 -12.65 -9.92 -1.43
C GLN A 299 -12.43 -8.61 -2.17
N ILE A 300 -11.29 -7.97 -1.92
CA ILE A 300 -11.01 -6.61 -2.36
C ILE A 300 -9.81 -6.67 -3.32
N TYR A 301 -10.07 -6.49 -4.61
CA TYR A 301 -9.06 -6.46 -5.66
C TYR A 301 -8.54 -5.04 -5.82
N THR A 302 -7.24 -4.85 -5.58
CA THR A 302 -6.64 -3.53 -5.55
C THR A 302 -5.87 -3.22 -6.83
N THR A 303 -5.52 -1.95 -7.02
CA THR A 303 -4.64 -1.49 -8.11
C THR A 303 -3.16 -1.58 -7.76
N PHE A 304 -2.82 -1.96 -6.53
CA PHE A 304 -1.44 -1.94 -6.06
C PHE A 304 -0.61 -3.03 -6.72
N GLU A 305 0.51 -2.63 -7.32
CA GLU A 305 1.49 -3.55 -7.90
C GLU A 305 2.57 -3.89 -6.88
N LYS A 306 2.65 -5.14 -6.47
CA LYS A 306 3.57 -5.63 -5.43
C LYS A 306 5.01 -5.19 -5.66
N LEU A 307 5.52 -5.38 -6.88
CA LEU A 307 6.90 -5.03 -7.22
C LEU A 307 7.17 -3.53 -7.10
N LYS A 308 6.19 -2.67 -7.47
CA LYS A 308 6.33 -1.23 -7.35
C LYS A 308 6.24 -0.76 -5.89
N VAL A 309 5.38 -1.35 -5.07
CA VAL A 309 5.30 -1.07 -3.63
C VAL A 309 6.63 -1.42 -2.93
N GLU A 310 7.16 -2.61 -3.21
CA GLU A 310 8.44 -3.06 -2.66
C GLU A 310 9.61 -2.18 -3.14
N ALA A 311 9.61 -1.79 -4.43
CA ALA A 311 10.62 -0.91 -5.00
C ALA A 311 10.60 0.47 -4.38
N LEU A 312 9.40 1.06 -4.17
CA LEU A 312 9.26 2.37 -3.53
C LEU A 312 9.74 2.35 -2.08
N ALA A 313 9.32 1.36 -1.31
CA ALA A 313 9.77 1.18 0.07
C ALA A 313 11.30 0.96 0.16
N LYS A 314 11.88 0.21 -0.78
CA LYS A 314 13.32 -0.02 -0.86
C LYS A 314 14.07 1.26 -1.24
N ALA A 315 13.55 2.06 -2.17
CA ALA A 315 14.15 3.33 -2.58
C ALA A 315 14.18 4.32 -1.39
N VAL A 316 13.07 4.47 -0.67
CA VAL A 316 13.03 5.33 0.54
C VAL A 316 14.06 4.84 1.57
N LYS A 317 14.03 3.56 1.94
CA LYS A 317 14.94 3.00 2.95
C LYS A 317 16.43 3.10 2.54
N LYS A 318 16.74 2.94 1.25
CA LYS A 318 18.10 3.10 0.73
C LYS A 318 18.58 4.53 0.92
N VAL A 319 17.83 5.50 0.40
CA VAL A 319 18.20 6.91 0.42
C VAL A 319 18.20 7.47 1.84
N GLU A 320 17.25 7.05 2.68
CA GLU A 320 17.22 7.36 4.11
C GLU A 320 18.50 6.89 4.80
N LYS A 321 18.89 5.61 4.61
CA LYS A 321 20.10 5.03 5.19
C LYS A 321 21.39 5.74 4.73
N GLU A 322 21.42 6.22 3.50
CA GLU A 322 22.59 6.90 2.92
C GLU A 322 22.76 8.34 3.43
N ASN A 323 21.65 9.01 3.83
CA ASN A 323 21.64 10.43 4.14
C ASN A 323 21.33 10.76 5.61
N ILE A 324 20.52 9.95 6.28
CA ILE A 324 19.97 10.22 7.62
C ILE A 324 20.72 9.42 8.67
N ASP A 325 21.31 10.10 9.64
CA ASP A 325 21.97 9.50 10.80
C ASP A 325 21.06 9.60 12.04
N PRO A 326 20.49 8.46 12.55
CA PRO A 326 19.61 8.47 13.70
C PRO A 326 20.24 9.08 14.98
N LYS A 327 21.57 9.18 15.04
CA LYS A 327 22.30 9.79 16.16
C LYS A 327 22.36 11.31 16.07
N ARG A 328 22.15 11.88 14.89
CA ARG A 328 22.10 13.33 14.70
C ARG A 328 20.73 13.86 15.15
N GLU A 329 20.69 14.77 16.11
CA GLU A 329 19.46 15.35 16.64
C GLU A 329 18.55 15.94 15.54
N LYS A 330 19.14 16.59 14.54
CA LYS A 330 18.41 17.18 13.41
C LYS A 330 17.85 16.16 12.43
N ASP A 331 18.29 14.91 12.50
CA ASP A 331 17.78 13.81 11.67
C ASP A 331 16.65 13.04 12.37
N GLN A 332 16.45 13.27 13.66
CA GLN A 332 15.34 12.67 14.38
C GLN A 332 13.99 13.19 13.85
N HIS A 333 12.98 12.29 13.82
CA HIS A 333 11.62 12.61 13.40
C HIS A 333 11.48 12.98 11.90
N VAL A 334 12.46 12.61 11.07
CA VAL A 334 12.33 12.69 9.61
C VAL A 334 11.26 11.69 9.15
N GLN A 335 10.38 12.15 8.27
CA GLN A 335 9.27 11.40 7.71
C GLN A 335 9.30 11.47 6.19
N PHE A 336 8.87 10.37 5.56
CA PHE A 336 8.64 10.31 4.12
C PHE A 336 7.20 9.92 3.83
N GLY A 337 6.65 10.52 2.78
CA GLY A 337 5.39 10.11 2.17
C GLY A 337 5.56 10.07 0.66
N ALA A 338 5.14 8.98 -0.01
CA ALA A 338 5.24 8.93 -1.46
C ALA A 338 4.08 8.13 -2.08
N ALA A 339 3.71 8.49 -3.30
CA ALA A 339 2.69 7.78 -4.05
C ALA A 339 2.98 7.80 -5.54
N THR A 340 2.58 6.74 -6.24
CA THR A 340 2.70 6.60 -7.69
C THR A 340 1.33 6.32 -8.29
N VAL A 341 0.96 7.13 -9.29
CA VAL A 341 -0.30 7.08 -10.01
C VAL A 341 -0.04 6.84 -11.50
N LYS A 342 -0.91 6.06 -12.13
CA LYS A 342 -0.87 5.80 -13.57
C LYS A 342 -1.61 6.91 -14.33
N PRO A 343 -0.93 7.67 -15.21
CA PRO A 343 -1.51 8.85 -15.86
C PRO A 343 -2.73 8.57 -16.74
N LYS A 344 -2.88 7.34 -17.26
CA LYS A 344 -3.96 6.98 -18.18
C LYS A 344 -5.34 6.89 -17.52
N ASP A 345 -5.38 6.45 -16.27
CA ASP A 345 -6.64 6.08 -15.61
C ASP A 345 -6.73 6.41 -14.12
N GLY A 346 -5.69 6.97 -13.52
CA GLY A 346 -5.69 7.36 -12.11
C GLY A 346 -5.41 6.20 -11.11
N ALA A 347 -5.07 4.98 -11.58
CA ALA A 347 -4.77 3.87 -10.70
C ALA A 347 -3.58 4.17 -9.77
N ILE A 348 -3.76 4.00 -8.46
CA ILE A 348 -2.68 4.10 -7.47
C ILE A 348 -1.91 2.78 -7.49
N LEU A 349 -0.68 2.80 -8.01
CA LEU A 349 0.11 1.57 -8.20
C LEU A 349 1.00 1.23 -7.00
N ALA A 350 1.46 2.24 -6.29
CA ALA A 350 2.28 2.11 -5.09
C ALA A 350 2.14 3.32 -4.19
N LEU A 351 2.34 3.12 -2.89
CA LEU A 351 2.51 4.19 -1.92
C LEU A 351 3.52 3.79 -0.83
N TYR A 352 4.11 4.78 -0.19
CA TYR A 352 4.91 4.67 1.01
C TYR A 352 4.30 5.56 2.09
N GLY A 353 3.69 4.94 3.09
CA GLY A 353 2.95 5.64 4.15
C GLY A 353 3.77 5.95 5.40
N GLY A 354 5.01 5.44 5.49
CA GLY A 354 5.85 5.64 6.67
C GLY A 354 6.56 4.36 7.13
N ALA A 355 7.05 4.37 8.36
CA ALA A 355 7.88 3.31 8.93
C ALA A 355 7.15 1.97 9.15
N GLY A 356 5.82 1.95 9.18
CA GLY A 356 4.98 0.77 9.42
C GLY A 356 4.25 0.83 10.77
N PHE A 357 3.06 0.23 10.83
CA PHE A 357 2.24 0.17 12.05
C PHE A 357 2.96 -0.61 13.16
N GLU A 358 3.74 -1.62 12.81
CA GLU A 358 4.55 -2.41 13.73
C GLU A 358 5.64 -1.58 14.44
N ASN A 359 5.99 -0.43 13.87
CA ASN A 359 6.93 0.53 14.43
C ASN A 359 6.24 1.73 15.10
N GLY A 360 4.92 1.64 15.32
CA GLY A 360 4.11 2.69 15.97
C GLY A 360 3.76 3.87 15.07
N HIS A 361 3.97 3.76 13.77
CA HIS A 361 3.62 4.81 12.80
C HIS A 361 2.29 4.51 12.12
N PHE A 362 1.20 5.05 12.66
CA PHE A 362 -0.17 4.77 12.23
C PHE A 362 -0.71 5.75 11.18
N VAL A 363 -0.04 6.88 10.97
CA VAL A 363 -0.43 7.89 9.98
C VAL A 363 0.08 7.51 8.59
N ASN A 364 -0.80 7.56 7.59
CA ASN A 364 -0.40 7.33 6.20
C ASN A 364 0.12 8.63 5.57
N ASN A 365 1.43 8.84 5.60
CA ASN A 365 2.09 10.03 5.04
C ASN A 365 1.85 10.23 3.54
N ALA A 366 1.48 9.17 2.81
CA ALA A 366 1.15 9.28 1.38
C ALA A 366 -0.22 9.91 1.14
N ASP A 367 -1.14 9.81 2.12
CA ASP A 367 -2.52 10.28 2.01
C ASP A 367 -2.91 11.26 3.12
N THR A 368 -1.94 11.83 3.82
CA THR A 368 -2.17 12.88 4.83
C THR A 368 -2.12 14.27 4.20
N SER A 369 -2.89 15.18 4.75
CA SER A 369 -2.80 16.63 4.49
C SER A 369 -2.01 17.31 5.62
N GLY A 370 -1.63 18.57 5.43
CA GLY A 370 -0.94 19.36 6.46
C GLY A 370 0.53 19.66 6.14
N VAL A 371 1.10 19.00 5.11
CA VAL A 371 2.46 19.25 4.64
C VAL A 371 2.40 20.15 3.40
N PRO A 372 2.82 21.44 3.49
CA PRO A 372 2.82 22.35 2.35
C PRO A 372 3.70 21.86 1.22
N VAL A 373 3.25 22.04 -0.02
CA VAL A 373 3.92 21.46 -1.21
C VAL A 373 4.97 22.38 -1.83
N GLY A 374 5.02 23.65 -1.43
CA GLY A 374 6.00 24.61 -1.90
C GLY A 374 5.96 24.79 -3.43
N SER A 375 7.11 25.02 -4.02
CA SER A 375 7.26 25.33 -5.45
C SER A 375 6.74 24.29 -6.43
N THR A 376 6.30 23.10 -5.97
CA THR A 376 5.58 22.14 -6.83
C THR A 376 4.21 22.67 -7.26
N TRP A 377 3.75 23.79 -6.71
CA TRP A 377 2.52 24.47 -7.09
C TRP A 377 2.66 25.35 -8.34
N LYS A 378 3.87 25.84 -8.64
CA LYS A 378 4.14 26.78 -9.75
C LYS A 378 3.67 26.29 -11.14
N PRO A 379 3.70 24.99 -11.48
CA PRO A 379 3.16 24.50 -12.75
C PRO A 379 1.66 24.81 -12.95
N PHE A 380 0.85 24.83 -11.88
CA PHE A 380 -0.57 25.19 -11.96
C PHE A 380 -0.75 26.69 -12.21
N VAL A 381 0.14 27.53 -11.67
CA VAL A 381 0.16 28.98 -11.98
C VAL A 381 0.48 29.21 -13.45
N LEU A 382 1.49 28.50 -13.97
CA LEU A 382 1.87 28.59 -15.38
C LEU A 382 0.76 28.09 -16.30
N ALA A 383 0.16 26.93 -15.99
CA ALA A 383 -0.97 26.39 -16.73
C ALA A 383 -2.16 27.35 -16.76
N ALA A 384 -2.48 27.99 -15.63
CA ALA A 384 -3.54 28.97 -15.53
C ALA A 384 -3.24 30.22 -16.38
N ALA A 385 -1.99 30.69 -16.41
CA ALA A 385 -1.56 31.81 -17.25
C ALA A 385 -1.65 31.47 -18.74
N MET A 386 -1.23 30.26 -19.14
CA MET A 386 -1.34 29.80 -20.51
C MET A 386 -2.79 29.64 -20.98
N GLN A 387 -3.66 29.16 -20.07
CA GLN A 387 -5.06 28.88 -20.41
C GLN A 387 -5.95 30.14 -20.39
N HIS A 388 -5.73 31.04 -19.44
CA HIS A 388 -6.66 32.13 -19.15
C HIS A 388 -6.07 33.53 -19.41
N GLY A 389 -4.78 33.60 -19.73
CA GLY A 389 -4.08 34.88 -19.81
C GLY A 389 -4.04 35.64 -18.48
N THR A 390 -3.61 36.90 -18.57
CA THR A 390 -3.60 37.85 -17.45
C THR A 390 -4.57 39.00 -17.71
N TYR A 391 -4.72 39.91 -16.76
CA TYR A 391 -5.49 41.14 -16.98
C TYR A 391 -4.92 42.01 -18.11
N LYS A 392 -3.64 41.88 -18.44
CA LYS A 392 -2.97 42.63 -19.53
C LYS A 392 -3.23 42.02 -20.90
N THR A 393 -3.43 40.73 -20.99
CA THR A 393 -3.60 40.01 -22.28
C THR A 393 -5.06 39.86 -22.69
N ASN A 394 -6.01 40.43 -21.92
CA ASN A 394 -7.45 40.33 -22.18
C ASN A 394 -7.91 38.87 -22.45
N GLY A 395 -7.35 37.92 -21.67
CA GLY A 395 -7.69 36.51 -21.78
C GLY A 395 -6.88 35.71 -22.81
N VAL A 396 -6.02 36.34 -23.61
CA VAL A 396 -5.06 35.62 -24.44
C VAL A 396 -4.00 34.96 -23.55
N GLY A 397 -3.73 33.67 -23.76
CA GLY A 397 -2.76 32.92 -22.98
C GLY A 397 -1.36 33.54 -22.97
N VAL A 398 -0.64 33.38 -21.86
CA VAL A 398 0.73 33.91 -21.69
C VAL A 398 1.75 32.85 -22.10
N SER A 399 2.71 33.21 -22.94
CA SER A 399 3.81 32.34 -23.34
C SER A 399 4.82 32.13 -22.19
N PRO A 400 5.44 30.94 -22.03
CA PRO A 400 6.56 30.70 -21.13
C PRO A 400 7.79 31.61 -21.39
N ALA A 401 7.88 32.20 -22.55
CA ALA A 401 8.92 33.16 -22.91
C ALA A 401 8.74 34.56 -22.29
N SER A 402 7.56 34.84 -21.73
CA SER A 402 7.25 36.12 -21.07
C SER A 402 8.18 36.36 -19.87
N LYS A 403 8.72 37.59 -19.78
CA LYS A 403 9.71 37.96 -18.78
C LYS A 403 9.06 38.63 -17.55
N TYR A 404 9.40 38.18 -16.37
CA TYR A 404 8.97 38.74 -15.10
C TYR A 404 10.19 39.08 -14.22
N ASN A 405 10.04 40.06 -13.33
CA ASN A 405 11.10 40.46 -12.43
C ASN A 405 11.41 39.35 -11.41
N GLY A 406 12.62 38.80 -11.51
CA GLY A 406 13.13 37.73 -10.65
C GLY A 406 13.90 38.20 -9.41
N ASN A 407 14.06 39.51 -9.20
CA ASN A 407 14.85 40.01 -8.07
C ASN A 407 14.22 39.70 -6.70
N ASP A 408 15.06 39.48 -5.72
CA ASP A 408 14.64 39.21 -4.33
C ASP A 408 13.91 40.41 -3.70
N LYS A 409 13.02 40.13 -2.75
CA LYS A 409 12.22 41.12 -2.01
C LYS A 409 11.38 42.03 -2.92
N LEU A 410 10.86 41.47 -4.02
CA LEU A 410 9.99 42.22 -4.94
C LEU A 410 8.69 42.64 -4.23
N LYS A 411 8.31 43.91 -4.38
CA LYS A 411 6.99 44.39 -4.01
C LYS A 411 5.95 43.90 -4.99
N ILE A 412 5.02 43.09 -4.54
CA ILE A 412 3.98 42.47 -5.38
C ILE A 412 2.86 43.45 -5.64
N LEU A 413 2.38 43.49 -6.89
CA LEU A 413 1.34 44.38 -7.35
C LEU A 413 -0.02 43.68 -7.50
N ASN A 414 -1.08 44.37 -7.19
CA ASN A 414 -2.45 44.08 -7.61
C ASN A 414 -2.67 44.48 -9.08
N ASN A 415 -3.78 44.01 -9.67
CA ASN A 415 -4.13 44.32 -11.06
C ASN A 415 -4.44 45.83 -11.32
N ASP A 416 -4.73 46.60 -10.29
CA ASP A 416 -4.92 48.04 -10.34
C ASP A 416 -3.62 48.82 -10.19
N GLY A 417 -2.47 48.15 -10.06
CA GLY A 417 -1.16 48.77 -9.88
C GLY A 417 -0.83 49.12 -8.41
N SER A 418 -1.74 48.95 -7.47
CA SER A 418 -1.46 49.12 -6.05
C SER A 418 -0.60 47.95 -5.51
N TYR A 419 0.11 48.20 -4.40
CA TYR A 419 0.85 47.13 -3.75
C TYR A 419 -0.08 46.21 -2.95
N VAL A 420 0.22 44.89 -2.99
CA VAL A 420 -0.32 43.94 -2.05
C VAL A 420 0.19 44.30 -0.65
N LEU A 421 -0.71 44.46 0.32
CA LEU A 421 -0.36 44.86 1.67
C LEU A 421 -0.40 43.70 2.64
N LYS A 422 0.52 43.71 3.62
CA LYS A 422 0.46 42.86 4.81
C LYS A 422 -0.61 43.36 5.78
N LYS A 423 -0.83 42.63 6.89
CA LYS A 423 -1.76 43.00 7.96
C LYS A 423 -1.41 44.37 8.66
N ASP A 424 -0.12 44.72 8.64
CA ASP A 424 0.42 45.95 9.18
C ASP A 424 0.39 47.15 8.18
N ASN A 425 -0.31 47.00 7.06
CA ASN A 425 -0.40 47.98 5.97
C ASN A 425 0.95 48.28 5.25
N THR A 426 1.99 47.48 5.49
CA THR A 426 3.24 47.61 4.72
C THR A 426 3.17 46.79 3.44
N PRO A 427 3.88 47.18 2.37
CA PRO A 427 3.93 46.39 1.15
C PRO A 427 4.43 44.95 1.38
N PHE A 428 3.76 43.96 0.79
CA PHE A 428 4.21 42.59 0.81
C PHE A 428 5.44 42.46 -0.09
N LEU A 429 6.57 42.01 0.53
CA LEU A 429 7.82 41.77 -0.14
C LEU A 429 7.99 40.25 -0.32
N GLN A 430 7.92 39.80 -1.57
CA GLN A 430 8.19 38.38 -1.87
C GLN A 430 9.70 38.14 -1.89
N LYS A 431 10.14 37.12 -1.15
CA LYS A 431 11.54 36.65 -1.13
C LYS A 431 11.73 35.48 -2.09
N ASN A 432 12.94 35.40 -2.66
CA ASN A 432 13.47 34.19 -3.29
C ASN A 432 14.27 33.36 -2.27
N GLU A 433 14.80 32.22 -2.71
CA GLU A 433 15.66 31.37 -1.89
C GLU A 433 17.09 31.93 -1.69
N GLY A 434 17.39 33.06 -2.26
CA GLY A 434 18.63 33.77 -2.11
C GLY A 434 18.56 35.14 -2.79
N PRO A 435 19.52 36.03 -2.50
CA PRO A 435 19.50 37.42 -2.98
C PRO A 435 20.05 37.57 -4.40
N TYR A 436 20.09 36.51 -5.23
CA TYR A 436 20.65 36.57 -6.56
C TYR A 436 19.91 37.61 -7.44
N PRO A 437 20.63 38.48 -8.17
CA PRO A 437 20.04 39.54 -8.98
C PRO A 437 19.59 39.03 -10.36
N TRP A 438 18.49 38.31 -10.42
CA TRP A 438 17.96 37.72 -11.64
C TRP A 438 17.58 38.72 -12.73
N GLY A 439 17.20 39.94 -12.37
CA GLY A 439 16.60 40.88 -13.30
C GLY A 439 15.29 40.38 -13.88
N PHE A 440 15.01 40.70 -15.15
CA PHE A 440 13.85 40.18 -15.87
C PHE A 440 14.19 38.88 -16.57
N ILE A 441 13.64 37.78 -16.14
CA ILE A 441 13.86 36.43 -16.68
C ILE A 441 12.56 35.84 -17.22
N SER A 442 12.68 34.95 -18.22
CA SER A 442 11.51 34.23 -18.75
C SER A 442 10.85 33.34 -17.69
N LEU A 443 9.54 33.12 -17.81
CA LEU A 443 8.83 32.19 -16.94
C LEU A 443 9.41 30.77 -17.03
N ARG A 444 9.93 30.36 -18.22
CA ARG A 444 10.67 29.10 -18.41
C ARG A 444 11.92 29.07 -17.50
N LYS A 445 12.75 30.13 -17.53
CA LYS A 445 13.94 30.23 -16.67
C LYS A 445 13.58 30.32 -15.19
N ALA A 446 12.55 31.06 -14.85
CA ALA A 446 12.04 31.15 -13.47
C ALA A 446 11.53 29.80 -12.95
N MET A 447 10.93 28.94 -13.80
CA MET A 447 10.51 27.58 -13.43
C MET A 447 11.72 26.67 -13.27
N GLU A 448 12.69 26.75 -14.19
CA GLU A 448 13.94 26.00 -14.17
C GLU A 448 14.67 26.18 -12.85
N GLN A 449 14.87 27.42 -12.43
CA GLN A 449 15.59 27.79 -11.22
C GLN A 449 14.67 27.99 -9.98
N SER A 450 13.40 27.67 -10.13
CA SER A 450 12.39 27.74 -9.05
C SER A 450 12.26 29.15 -8.42
N VAL A 451 12.52 30.25 -9.14
CA VAL A 451 12.46 31.63 -8.62
C VAL A 451 11.03 31.97 -8.22
N ASN A 452 10.82 32.56 -7.04
CA ASN A 452 9.51 32.78 -6.44
C ASN A 452 8.79 34.00 -7.01
N THR A 453 9.50 35.12 -7.10
CA THR A 453 8.93 36.44 -7.41
C THR A 453 8.18 36.49 -8.74
N PRO A 454 8.67 35.86 -9.87
CA PRO A 454 7.92 35.83 -11.11
C PRO A 454 6.58 35.09 -10.99
N PHE A 455 6.53 33.99 -10.24
CA PHE A 455 5.31 33.16 -10.13
C PHE A 455 4.28 33.78 -9.18
N VAL A 456 4.71 34.50 -8.14
CA VAL A 456 3.77 35.24 -7.29
C VAL A 456 3.13 36.38 -8.07
N GLN A 457 3.92 37.18 -8.82
CA GLN A 457 3.36 38.25 -9.61
C GLN A 457 2.47 37.69 -10.75
N LEU A 458 2.91 36.64 -11.44
CA LEU A 458 2.10 35.98 -12.47
C LEU A 458 0.76 35.47 -11.90
N GLY A 459 0.78 34.85 -10.75
CA GLY A 459 -0.45 34.38 -10.08
C GLY A 459 -1.41 35.51 -9.74
N MET A 460 -0.90 36.67 -9.30
CA MET A 460 -1.71 37.87 -9.10
C MET A 460 -2.27 38.40 -10.42
N ASP A 461 -1.47 38.45 -11.47
CA ASP A 461 -1.87 38.94 -12.80
C ASP A 461 -2.94 38.04 -13.47
N VAL A 462 -2.87 36.73 -13.24
CA VAL A 462 -3.87 35.73 -13.70
C VAL A 462 -5.13 35.76 -12.85
N GLY A 463 -4.95 35.92 -11.55
CA GLY A 463 -5.96 35.82 -10.50
C GLY A 463 -5.99 34.43 -9.83
N MET A 464 -5.81 34.40 -8.51
CA MET A 464 -5.67 33.17 -7.73
C MET A 464 -6.85 32.19 -7.82
N LYS A 465 -8.07 32.69 -8.09
CA LYS A 465 -9.24 31.83 -8.33
C LYS A 465 -9.08 30.97 -9.58
N LYS A 466 -8.48 31.50 -10.65
CA LYS A 466 -8.21 30.75 -11.89
C LYS A 466 -7.11 29.69 -11.65
N VAL A 467 -6.08 30.04 -10.85
CA VAL A 467 -5.04 29.09 -10.44
C VAL A 467 -5.65 27.95 -9.61
N ALA A 468 -6.52 28.26 -8.66
CA ALA A 468 -7.24 27.29 -7.84
C ALA A 468 -8.14 26.36 -8.69
N ASP A 469 -8.84 26.92 -9.70
CA ASP A 469 -9.69 26.15 -10.61
C ASP A 469 -8.86 25.15 -11.44
N VAL A 470 -7.71 25.56 -11.97
CA VAL A 470 -6.81 24.67 -12.71
C VAL A 470 -6.27 23.56 -11.81
N ALA A 471 -5.81 23.90 -10.59
CA ALA A 471 -5.34 22.90 -9.64
C ALA A 471 -6.45 21.90 -9.26
N GLN A 472 -7.67 22.38 -9.00
CA GLN A 472 -8.82 21.54 -8.66
C GLN A 472 -9.20 20.62 -9.82
N LYS A 473 -9.26 21.13 -11.04
CA LYS A 473 -9.55 20.32 -12.25
C LYS A 473 -8.47 19.27 -12.51
N SER A 474 -7.24 19.54 -12.10
CA SER A 474 -6.13 18.58 -12.16
C SER A 474 -6.17 17.51 -11.05
N GLY A 475 -7.17 17.48 -10.16
CA GLY A 475 -7.36 16.45 -9.14
C GLY A 475 -7.02 16.86 -7.70
N ILE A 476 -6.58 18.10 -7.45
CA ILE A 476 -6.33 18.59 -6.10
C ILE A 476 -7.66 18.89 -5.39
N LEU A 477 -7.83 18.36 -4.19
CA LEU A 477 -9.03 18.59 -3.39
C LEU A 477 -9.06 20.01 -2.80
N LYS A 478 -10.22 20.66 -2.90
CA LYS A 478 -10.42 22.04 -2.41
C LYS A 478 -10.13 22.19 -0.91
N ASP A 479 -10.40 21.14 -0.13
CA ASP A 479 -10.20 21.16 1.32
C ASP A 479 -8.70 21.23 1.71
N SER A 480 -7.79 20.92 0.77
CA SER A 480 -6.35 21.09 0.95
C SER A 480 -5.82 22.48 0.56
N PHE A 481 -6.69 23.37 0.06
CA PHE A 481 -6.27 24.69 -0.38
C PHE A 481 -6.03 25.64 0.80
N ALA A 482 -4.92 26.36 0.73
CA ALA A 482 -4.69 27.52 1.57
C ALA A 482 -5.54 28.72 1.11
N GLY A 483 -5.52 29.80 1.88
CA GLY A 483 -6.16 31.07 1.51
C GLY A 483 -5.62 31.59 0.15
N LEU A 484 -6.52 32.07 -0.70
CA LEU A 484 -6.20 32.57 -2.05
C LEU A 484 -5.53 33.95 -2.03
N ASN A 485 -4.39 34.04 -1.37
CA ASN A 485 -3.55 35.26 -1.27
C ASN A 485 -2.30 35.09 -2.18
N ALA A 486 -1.41 36.08 -2.20
CA ALA A 486 -0.20 36.07 -3.01
C ALA A 486 0.67 34.80 -2.81
N SER A 487 0.79 34.32 -1.56
CA SER A 487 1.59 33.13 -1.24
C SER A 487 0.95 31.82 -1.74
N PHE A 488 -0.33 31.81 -2.11
CA PHE A 488 -0.99 30.65 -2.72
C PHE A 488 -0.26 30.17 -3.97
N ALA A 489 0.32 31.08 -4.75
CA ALA A 489 1.11 30.79 -5.94
C ALA A 489 2.39 29.96 -5.65
N LEU A 490 2.83 29.91 -4.40
CA LEU A 490 4.04 29.21 -3.97
C LEU A 490 3.77 27.87 -3.27
N GLY A 491 2.49 27.43 -3.21
CA GLY A 491 2.14 26.14 -2.65
C GLY A 491 2.11 26.10 -1.13
N THR A 492 1.48 27.11 -0.51
CA THR A 492 1.07 27.05 0.89
C THR A 492 -0.05 26.04 1.16
N SER A 493 -0.69 25.53 0.09
CA SER A 493 -1.65 24.44 0.13
C SER A 493 -1.01 23.12 0.51
N THR A 494 -1.81 22.18 1.07
CA THR A 494 -1.32 20.95 1.70
C THR A 494 -1.98 19.67 1.14
N PRO A 495 -2.01 19.45 -0.19
CA PRO A 495 -2.51 18.22 -0.75
C PRO A 495 -1.60 17.04 -0.40
N SER A 496 -2.17 15.82 -0.33
CA SER A 496 -1.43 14.59 -0.08
C SER A 496 -0.52 14.20 -1.27
N ALA A 497 0.45 13.30 -1.03
CA ALA A 497 1.32 12.80 -2.09
C ALA A 497 0.53 12.07 -3.20
N ILE A 498 -0.54 11.34 -2.85
CA ILE A 498 -1.46 10.74 -3.83
C ILE A 498 -2.04 11.83 -4.74
N ARG A 499 -2.55 12.93 -4.17
CA ARG A 499 -3.16 14.02 -4.94
C ARG A 499 -2.17 14.80 -5.77
N MET A 500 -0.94 14.97 -5.28
CA MET A 500 0.12 15.60 -6.09
C MET A 500 0.58 14.70 -7.24
N ALA A 501 0.71 13.39 -7.02
CA ALA A 501 1.01 12.45 -8.09
C ALA A 501 -0.09 12.43 -9.16
N ASP A 502 -1.36 12.44 -8.76
CA ASP A 502 -2.52 12.51 -9.65
C ASP A 502 -2.57 13.83 -10.45
N ALA A 503 -2.37 14.95 -9.78
CA ALA A 503 -2.39 16.26 -10.45
C ALA A 503 -1.27 16.40 -11.51
N TYR A 504 -0.09 15.81 -11.26
CA TYR A 504 0.99 15.77 -12.25
C TYR A 504 0.76 14.69 -13.32
N ALA A 505 0.05 13.62 -12.99
CA ALA A 505 -0.43 12.65 -13.98
C ALA A 505 -1.31 13.31 -15.06
N THR A 506 -2.04 14.37 -14.70
CA THR A 506 -2.82 15.18 -15.64
C THR A 506 -1.92 15.85 -16.70
N PHE A 507 -0.75 16.38 -16.30
CA PHE A 507 0.21 16.91 -17.29
C PHE A 507 0.78 15.79 -18.16
N ALA A 508 1.17 14.65 -17.55
CA ALA A 508 1.68 13.48 -18.27
C ALA A 508 0.70 12.90 -19.29
N ALA A 509 -0.61 13.06 -19.04
CA ALA A 509 -1.71 12.59 -19.88
C ALA A 509 -2.27 13.67 -20.82
N SER A 510 -1.47 14.70 -21.16
CA SER A 510 -1.88 15.79 -22.05
C SER A 510 -3.20 16.46 -21.62
N GLY A 511 -3.30 16.75 -20.33
CA GLY A 511 -4.44 17.47 -19.74
C GLY A 511 -5.64 16.60 -19.41
N LYS A 512 -5.57 15.27 -19.53
CA LYS A 512 -6.62 14.33 -19.12
C LYS A 512 -6.43 13.94 -17.67
N GLN A 513 -7.49 14.05 -16.87
CA GLN A 513 -7.50 13.69 -15.45
C GLN A 513 -8.52 12.58 -15.18
N ALA A 514 -8.15 11.64 -14.33
CA ALA A 514 -9.03 10.65 -13.74
C ALA A 514 -8.79 10.62 -12.23
N ASP A 515 -9.84 10.62 -11.41
CA ASP A 515 -9.66 10.59 -9.95
C ASP A 515 -8.86 9.35 -9.51
N PRO A 516 -7.93 9.49 -8.54
CA PRO A 516 -7.11 8.38 -8.09
C PRO A 516 -7.97 7.34 -7.38
N TYR A 517 -7.76 6.07 -7.73
CA TYR A 517 -8.48 4.93 -7.17
C TYR A 517 -7.52 3.80 -6.79
N SER A 518 -7.93 3.00 -5.79
CA SER A 518 -7.13 1.92 -5.24
C SER A 518 -7.79 0.54 -5.32
N VAL A 519 -9.06 0.46 -5.74
CA VAL A 519 -9.83 -0.80 -5.81
C VAL A 519 -10.49 -0.90 -7.17
N THR A 520 -10.37 -2.06 -7.80
CA THR A 520 -10.96 -2.36 -9.12
C THR A 520 -12.22 -3.20 -9.04
N GLU A 521 -12.35 -4.01 -7.98
CA GLU A 521 -13.45 -4.94 -7.80
C GLU A 521 -13.58 -5.27 -6.31
N VAL A 522 -14.81 -5.40 -5.84
CA VAL A 522 -15.14 -5.95 -4.52
C VAL A 522 -16.17 -7.05 -4.68
N LYS A 523 -15.91 -8.21 -4.09
CA LYS A 523 -16.85 -9.31 -4.00
C LYS A 523 -17.26 -9.54 -2.56
N TYR A 524 -18.53 -9.80 -2.34
CA TYR A 524 -19.07 -10.26 -1.07
C TYR A 524 -19.68 -11.64 -1.24
N ARG A 525 -19.11 -12.64 -0.58
CA ARG A 525 -19.54 -14.06 -0.67
C ARG A 525 -19.64 -14.57 -2.11
N GLY A 526 -18.69 -14.14 -2.97
CA GLY A 526 -18.61 -14.54 -4.37
C GLY A 526 -19.42 -13.70 -5.36
N SER A 527 -20.28 -12.78 -4.88
CA SER A 527 -21.03 -11.86 -5.73
C SER A 527 -20.29 -10.52 -5.84
N GLU A 528 -20.13 -10.01 -7.06
CA GLU A 528 -19.55 -8.70 -7.33
C GLU A 528 -20.45 -7.58 -6.84
N LEU A 529 -19.87 -6.55 -6.23
CA LEU A 529 -20.56 -5.36 -5.76
C LEU A 529 -20.38 -4.20 -6.74
N PRO A 530 -21.42 -3.38 -6.98
CA PRO A 530 -21.32 -2.20 -7.84
C PRO A 530 -20.52 -1.06 -7.18
N GLY A 531 -20.09 -0.08 -8.00
CA GLY A 531 -19.46 1.16 -7.50
C GLY A 531 -17.94 1.18 -7.58
N PHE A 532 -17.33 0.16 -8.19
CA PHE A 532 -15.87 0.02 -8.31
C PHE A 532 -15.38 0.09 -9.75
N GLU A 533 -16.18 0.61 -10.66
CA GLU A 533 -15.79 0.86 -12.03
C GLU A 533 -14.69 1.93 -12.08
N LYS A 534 -13.83 1.84 -13.11
CA LYS A 534 -12.76 2.82 -13.30
C LYS A 534 -13.31 4.24 -13.37
N PRO A 535 -12.68 5.20 -12.70
CA PRO A 535 -13.08 6.60 -12.76
C PRO A 535 -13.13 7.13 -14.19
N ARG A 536 -14.11 7.99 -14.46
CA ARG A 536 -14.24 8.62 -15.78
C ARG A 536 -13.11 9.60 -16.02
N VAL A 537 -12.40 9.43 -17.13
CA VAL A 537 -11.39 10.37 -17.61
C VAL A 537 -12.07 11.64 -18.14
N LYS A 538 -11.61 12.82 -17.70
CA LYS A 538 -12.11 14.14 -18.08
C LYS A 538 -10.97 14.99 -18.63
N GLN A 539 -11.26 15.90 -19.55
CA GLN A 539 -10.29 16.91 -19.95
C GLN A 539 -10.26 18.02 -18.88
N ALA A 540 -9.15 18.12 -18.14
CA ALA A 540 -8.96 19.10 -17.07
C ALA A 540 -8.43 20.43 -17.60
N MET A 541 -7.59 20.39 -18.64
CA MET A 541 -7.04 21.56 -19.34
C MET A 541 -6.78 21.23 -20.81
N PRO A 542 -6.63 22.24 -21.68
CA PRO A 542 -6.27 22.01 -23.08
C PRO A 542 -4.97 21.21 -23.22
N GLU A 543 -4.90 20.31 -24.19
CA GLU A 543 -3.75 19.45 -24.43
C GLU A 543 -2.46 20.25 -24.61
N ASN A 544 -2.50 21.30 -25.46
CA ASN A 544 -1.33 22.12 -25.70
C ASN A 544 -0.83 22.86 -24.45
N VAL A 545 -1.73 23.21 -23.48
CA VAL A 545 -1.32 23.78 -22.19
C VAL A 545 -0.53 22.75 -21.40
N ALA A 546 -1.04 21.53 -21.27
CA ALA A 546 -0.37 20.45 -20.52
C ALA A 546 0.99 20.08 -21.16
N ASN A 547 1.07 20.00 -22.48
CA ASN A 547 2.30 19.70 -23.21
C ASN A 547 3.35 20.81 -23.06
N ASN A 548 2.96 22.10 -23.04
CA ASN A 548 3.88 23.20 -22.75
C ASN A 548 4.35 23.22 -21.30
N VAL A 549 3.47 22.90 -20.34
CA VAL A 549 3.90 22.71 -18.95
C VAL A 549 4.94 21.57 -18.87
N THR A 550 4.70 20.46 -19.54
CA THR A 550 5.61 19.32 -19.59
C THR A 550 6.98 19.71 -20.17
N ASP A 551 7.01 20.42 -21.30
CA ASP A 551 8.25 20.93 -21.93
C ASP A 551 9.05 21.85 -20.97
N VAL A 552 8.36 22.72 -20.23
CA VAL A 552 9.01 23.56 -19.20
C VAL A 552 9.53 22.71 -18.03
N LEU A 553 8.81 21.65 -17.63
CA LEU A 553 9.22 20.77 -16.54
C LEU A 553 10.30 19.74 -16.93
N GLU A 554 10.42 19.36 -18.21
CA GLU A 554 11.59 18.65 -18.72
C GLU A 554 12.86 19.50 -18.51
N ASN A 555 12.78 20.80 -18.81
CA ASN A 555 13.91 21.72 -18.62
C ASN A 555 14.33 21.87 -17.15
N VAL A 556 13.42 21.69 -16.17
CA VAL A 556 13.77 21.68 -14.73
C VAL A 556 14.69 20.49 -14.41
N ILE A 557 14.48 19.34 -15.04
CA ILE A 557 15.34 18.17 -14.88
C ILE A 557 16.65 18.37 -15.66
N GLU A 558 16.58 18.85 -16.91
CA GLU A 558 17.76 18.95 -17.76
C GLU A 558 18.74 20.02 -17.28
N ASN A 559 18.26 21.21 -16.91
CA ASN A 559 19.09 22.39 -16.66
C ASN A 559 18.82 23.06 -15.30
N GLY A 560 17.84 22.60 -14.53
CA GLY A 560 17.34 23.28 -13.34
C GLY A 560 17.62 22.55 -12.02
N THR A 561 16.70 22.73 -11.09
CA THR A 561 16.84 22.27 -9.70
C THR A 561 16.70 20.75 -9.48
N ALA A 562 16.35 19.98 -10.52
CA ALA A 562 16.10 18.54 -10.41
C ALA A 562 17.08 17.67 -11.23
N GLN A 563 18.31 18.13 -11.45
CA GLN A 563 19.28 17.45 -12.34
C GLN A 563 19.60 16.02 -11.92
N TYR A 564 19.50 15.68 -10.64
CA TYR A 564 19.71 14.28 -10.19
C TYR A 564 18.75 13.30 -10.87
N ALA A 565 17.54 13.74 -11.26
CA ALA A 565 16.58 12.91 -11.97
C ALA A 565 17.05 12.47 -13.37
N LYS A 566 18.08 13.09 -13.95
CA LYS A 566 18.72 12.68 -15.22
C LYS A 566 19.31 11.28 -15.14
N GLU A 567 19.69 10.83 -13.93
CA GLU A 567 20.19 9.49 -13.71
C GLU A 567 19.14 8.39 -13.98
N LEU A 568 17.85 8.74 -14.16
CA LEU A 568 16.84 7.81 -14.67
C LEU A 568 17.18 7.28 -16.07
N GLY A 569 17.93 8.05 -16.89
CA GLY A 569 18.36 7.65 -18.21
C GLY A 569 17.26 7.64 -19.28
N ARG A 570 16.14 8.35 -19.03
CA ARG A 570 15.02 8.54 -19.98
C ARG A 570 14.35 9.89 -19.79
N ARG A 571 13.55 10.31 -20.78
CA ARG A 571 12.82 11.57 -20.70
C ARG A 571 11.85 11.58 -19.51
N ALA A 572 11.96 12.60 -18.69
CA ALA A 572 11.09 12.83 -17.55
C ALA A 572 10.87 14.33 -17.34
N ALA A 573 9.75 14.68 -16.76
CA ALA A 573 9.40 16.04 -16.39
C ALA A 573 9.09 16.09 -14.88
N GLY A 574 9.41 17.19 -14.20
CA GLY A 574 9.18 17.26 -12.76
C GLY A 574 9.49 18.63 -12.16
N LYS A 575 9.11 18.79 -10.90
CA LYS A 575 9.32 20.02 -10.14
C LYS A 575 9.71 19.74 -8.71
N THR A 576 10.72 20.45 -8.24
CA THR A 576 11.13 20.49 -6.84
C THR A 576 10.26 21.46 -6.04
N GLY A 577 10.01 21.15 -4.78
CA GLY A 577 9.36 22.02 -3.82
C GLY A 577 10.17 22.12 -2.54
N THR A 578 10.29 23.32 -2.01
CA THR A 578 10.88 23.61 -0.71
C THR A 578 10.00 24.68 -0.08
N THR A 579 9.74 24.58 1.22
CA THR A 579 8.87 25.54 1.93
C THR A 579 9.66 26.42 2.86
N ASP A 580 9.03 27.55 3.26
CA ASP A 580 9.62 28.48 4.22
C ASP A 580 10.04 27.76 5.51
N GLU A 581 11.13 28.21 6.10
CA GLU A 581 11.78 27.60 7.28
C GLU A 581 12.21 26.14 7.05
N ASN A 582 12.25 25.69 5.79
CA ASN A 582 12.63 24.33 5.39
C ASN A 582 11.81 23.23 6.13
N LYS A 583 10.49 23.39 6.22
CA LYS A 583 9.60 22.47 6.92
C LYS A 583 9.21 21.26 6.10
N SER A 584 9.28 21.37 4.76
CA SER A 584 9.07 20.26 3.84
C SER A 584 9.90 20.43 2.57
N ALA A 585 10.27 19.30 1.99
CA ALA A 585 10.93 19.20 0.70
C ALA A 585 10.19 18.17 -0.16
N TRP A 586 9.88 18.53 -1.41
CA TRP A 586 9.10 17.73 -2.33
C TRP A 586 9.79 17.55 -3.67
N PHE A 587 9.61 16.39 -4.27
CA PHE A 587 9.77 16.22 -5.70
C PHE A 587 8.57 15.52 -6.29
N VAL A 588 7.98 16.11 -7.33
CA VAL A 588 6.91 15.49 -8.11
C VAL A 588 7.38 15.42 -9.55
N GLY A 589 7.54 14.20 -10.05
CA GLY A 589 8.04 13.95 -11.38
C GLY A 589 7.29 12.81 -12.06
N TYR A 590 7.34 12.80 -13.39
CA TYR A 590 6.61 11.86 -14.20
C TYR A 590 7.31 11.52 -15.52
N THR A 591 6.94 10.37 -16.05
CA THR A 591 7.04 9.96 -17.46
C THR A 591 5.64 9.80 -18.02
N GLN A 592 5.47 9.40 -19.27
CA GLN A 592 4.13 9.08 -19.78
C GLN A 592 3.46 7.88 -19.08
N GLN A 593 4.24 7.00 -18.42
CA GLN A 593 3.72 5.80 -17.82
C GLN A 593 3.38 5.96 -16.33
N LEU A 594 4.16 6.74 -15.61
CA LEU A 594 4.07 6.88 -14.16
C LEU A 594 4.23 8.34 -13.73
N SER A 595 3.42 8.76 -12.77
CA SER A 595 3.58 10.01 -12.04
C SER A 595 3.80 9.70 -10.57
N THR A 596 4.89 10.21 -9.99
CA THR A 596 5.28 9.90 -8.60
C THR A 596 5.59 11.18 -7.84
N ALA A 597 4.98 11.33 -6.67
CA ALA A 597 5.26 12.39 -5.71
C ALA A 597 6.02 11.81 -4.49
N VAL A 598 7.06 12.52 -4.06
CA VAL A 598 7.83 12.20 -2.86
C VAL A 598 7.88 13.44 -1.98
N ALA A 599 7.42 13.31 -0.75
CA ALA A 599 7.50 14.29 0.32
C ALA A 599 8.51 13.87 1.38
N MET A 600 9.28 14.80 1.88
CA MET A 600 10.13 14.67 3.07
C MET A 600 9.85 15.83 4.01
N PHE A 601 9.67 15.54 5.28
CA PHE A 601 9.40 16.54 6.32
C PHE A 601 9.86 16.03 7.69
N ARG A 602 9.89 16.90 8.67
CA ARG A 602 10.08 16.53 10.08
C ARG A 602 8.86 16.91 10.89
N GLU A 603 8.43 16.02 11.77
CA GLU A 603 7.24 16.23 12.60
C GLU A 603 7.53 15.89 14.05
N ASP A 604 7.16 16.77 14.96
CA ASP A 604 7.23 16.48 16.39
C ASP A 604 6.19 15.40 16.76
N PRO A 605 6.63 14.26 17.34
CA PRO A 605 5.75 13.12 17.57
C PRO A 605 4.65 13.34 18.61
N LYS A 606 4.73 14.43 19.38
CA LYS A 606 3.74 14.73 20.43
C LYS A 606 2.75 15.82 19.99
N SER A 607 3.26 16.87 19.35
CA SER A 607 2.43 18.01 18.97
C SER A 607 1.96 17.97 17.52
N HIS A 608 2.48 17.03 16.72
CA HIS A 608 2.24 16.91 15.27
C HIS A 608 2.54 18.19 14.48
N LYS A 609 3.45 19.01 15.00
CA LYS A 609 3.90 20.22 14.31
C LYS A 609 5.10 19.94 13.42
N LEU A 610 5.08 20.53 12.24
CA LEU A 610 6.23 20.46 11.34
C LEU A 610 7.44 21.19 11.95
N LEU A 611 8.57 20.51 11.97
CA LEU A 611 9.87 21.02 12.42
C LEU A 611 10.70 21.44 11.21
N SER A 612 11.61 22.39 11.42
CA SER A 612 12.58 22.76 10.39
C SER A 612 13.56 21.61 10.10
N MET A 613 13.86 21.39 8.82
CA MET A 613 14.89 20.44 8.37
C MET A 613 16.28 21.07 8.22
N ASN A 614 16.48 22.34 8.64
CA ASN A 614 17.80 22.94 8.64
C ASN A 614 18.75 22.16 9.54
N GLY A 615 19.90 21.73 9.00
CA GLY A 615 20.87 20.85 9.65
C GLY A 615 20.58 19.35 9.49
N THR A 616 19.45 18.98 8.90
CA THR A 616 19.11 17.57 8.58
C THR A 616 20.07 17.04 7.50
N ALA A 617 20.42 15.77 7.58
CA ALA A 617 21.41 15.11 6.72
C ALA A 617 22.79 15.81 6.73
N GLY A 618 23.09 16.63 7.76
CA GLY A 618 24.31 17.42 7.84
C GLY A 618 24.38 18.59 6.86
N LYS A 619 23.25 18.97 6.24
CA LYS A 619 23.15 20.07 5.29
C LYS A 619 22.51 21.31 5.95
N ASP A 620 22.90 22.50 5.52
CA ASP A 620 22.29 23.74 6.01
C ASP A 620 20.78 23.77 5.72
N SER A 621 20.37 23.24 4.58
CA SER A 621 18.97 23.16 4.15
C SER A 621 18.75 21.90 3.29
N ILE A 622 17.54 21.32 3.33
CA ILE A 622 17.12 20.23 2.48
C ILE A 622 16.22 20.77 1.38
N HIS A 623 16.60 20.58 0.14
CA HIS A 623 15.82 21.00 -1.02
C HIS A 623 15.12 19.81 -1.68
N GLY A 624 14.04 20.09 -2.41
CA GLY A 624 13.34 19.05 -3.18
C GLY A 624 14.24 18.35 -4.22
N GLY A 625 15.27 19.04 -4.70
CA GLY A 625 16.29 18.50 -5.61
C GLY A 625 17.28 17.52 -4.97
N ASP A 626 17.31 17.46 -3.67
CA ASP A 626 18.19 16.56 -2.89
C ASP A 626 17.52 15.17 -2.70
N ILE A 627 17.27 14.82 -1.42
CA ILE A 627 16.77 13.53 -0.96
C ILE A 627 15.45 13.11 -1.64
N PRO A 628 14.41 13.98 -1.79
CA PRO A 628 13.19 13.56 -2.48
C PRO A 628 13.41 13.17 -3.94
N THR A 629 14.28 13.88 -4.68
CA THR A 629 14.60 13.54 -6.07
C THR A 629 15.41 12.25 -6.16
N GLN A 630 16.31 11.96 -5.18
CA GLN A 630 17.02 10.69 -5.12
C GLN A 630 16.06 9.51 -4.93
N VAL A 631 15.11 9.61 -3.98
CA VAL A 631 14.08 8.58 -3.76
C VAL A 631 13.28 8.33 -5.03
N TRP A 632 12.81 9.39 -5.66
CA TRP A 632 12.06 9.31 -6.91
C TRP A 632 12.86 8.60 -8.01
N THR A 633 14.11 8.98 -8.19
CA THR A 633 14.98 8.44 -9.24
C THR A 633 15.27 6.96 -9.03
N GLU A 634 15.63 6.56 -7.81
CA GLU A 634 15.89 5.16 -7.45
C GLU A 634 14.63 4.29 -7.63
N PHE A 635 13.47 4.81 -7.26
CA PHE A 635 12.20 4.12 -7.48
C PHE A 635 11.89 3.97 -8.97
N MET A 636 11.95 5.08 -9.73
CA MET A 636 11.56 5.08 -11.15
C MET A 636 12.49 4.22 -12.02
N LYS A 637 13.79 4.11 -11.68
CA LYS A 637 14.71 3.17 -12.35
C LYS A 637 14.21 1.72 -12.28
N VAL A 638 13.63 1.33 -11.15
CA VAL A 638 13.10 -0.04 -10.94
C VAL A 638 11.70 -0.17 -11.53
N ALA A 639 10.83 0.79 -11.25
CA ALA A 639 9.42 0.76 -11.64
C ALA A 639 9.21 0.78 -13.17
N LEU A 640 10.16 1.36 -13.92
CA LEU A 640 10.13 1.47 -15.38
C LEU A 640 11.09 0.50 -16.08
N LYS A 641 11.70 -0.44 -15.35
CA LYS A 641 12.62 -1.41 -15.96
C LYS A 641 11.89 -2.25 -17.02
N GLY A 642 12.41 -2.25 -18.22
CA GLY A 642 11.81 -2.96 -19.36
C GLY A 642 10.62 -2.27 -20.02
N ALA A 643 10.15 -1.13 -19.49
CA ALA A 643 9.12 -0.33 -20.15
C ALA A 643 9.69 0.46 -21.33
N SER A 644 8.89 0.66 -22.37
CA SER A 644 9.24 1.54 -23.49
C SER A 644 9.43 2.99 -23.03
N ASP A 645 10.17 3.78 -23.78
CA ASP A 645 10.30 5.23 -23.57
C ASP A 645 9.68 5.98 -24.75
N PRO A 646 8.37 6.26 -24.74
CA PRO A 646 7.71 6.95 -25.83
C PRO A 646 8.03 8.46 -25.88
N GLY A 647 8.68 8.99 -24.84
CA GLY A 647 8.87 10.44 -24.66
C GLY A 647 7.56 11.17 -24.40
N PHE A 648 7.56 12.49 -24.55
CA PHE A 648 6.36 13.32 -24.40
C PHE A 648 5.89 13.88 -25.74
N PRO A 649 4.59 14.18 -25.91
CA PRO A 649 4.09 14.89 -27.06
C PRO A 649 4.78 16.25 -27.20
N LYS A 650 5.06 16.66 -28.46
CA LYS A 650 5.70 17.94 -28.74
C LYS A 650 4.78 19.10 -28.32
N ALA A 651 5.33 20.05 -27.56
CA ALA A 651 4.67 21.32 -27.27
C ALA A 651 4.57 22.19 -28.52
N GLU A 652 3.38 22.67 -28.81
CA GLU A 652 3.17 23.67 -29.85
C GLU A 652 3.25 25.07 -29.27
N LYS A 653 3.56 26.07 -30.08
CA LYS A 653 3.59 27.48 -29.65
C LYS A 653 2.26 27.86 -28.98
N ILE A 654 2.35 28.45 -27.79
CA ILE A 654 1.18 28.84 -27.00
C ILE A 654 1.31 30.29 -26.50
N GLY A 655 0.19 30.98 -26.57
CA GLY A 655 0.04 32.33 -26.03
C GLY A 655 0.92 33.39 -26.68
N GLU A 656 0.86 34.58 -26.10
CA GLU A 656 1.63 35.75 -26.46
C GLU A 656 2.72 36.05 -25.44
N VAL A 657 3.82 36.68 -25.88
CA VAL A 657 4.82 37.20 -24.95
C VAL A 657 4.22 38.44 -24.28
N ALA A 658 3.88 38.32 -23.00
CA ALA A 658 3.30 39.37 -22.17
C ALA A 658 4.16 39.58 -20.93
N ASP A 659 5.08 40.49 -21.02
CA ASP A 659 6.06 40.75 -19.98
C ASP A 659 5.43 41.43 -18.75
N GLY A 660 6.01 41.16 -17.58
CA GLY A 660 5.65 41.79 -16.31
C GLY A 660 5.88 43.32 -16.34
N VAL A 661 5.28 44.01 -15.36
CA VAL A 661 5.43 45.47 -15.19
C VAL A 661 6.91 45.83 -15.01
N GLY A 662 7.39 46.83 -15.77
CA GLY A 662 8.76 47.36 -15.71
C GLY A 662 9.78 46.51 -16.48
N ALA A 663 9.35 45.57 -17.27
CA ALA A 663 10.26 44.88 -18.22
C ALA A 663 10.82 45.91 -19.24
N PRO A 664 12.12 45.82 -19.58
CA PRO A 664 12.67 46.69 -20.65
C PRO A 664 11.96 46.36 -21.97
N SER A 665 11.54 47.41 -22.68
CA SER A 665 11.03 47.24 -24.05
C SER A 665 12.04 46.47 -24.89
N PRO A 666 11.60 45.52 -25.73
CA PRO A 666 12.52 44.91 -26.67
C PRO A 666 13.15 46.02 -27.52
N THR A 667 14.47 46.12 -27.50
CA THR A 667 15.20 46.97 -28.45
C THR A 667 14.76 46.52 -29.82
N PRO A 668 14.31 47.41 -30.70
CA PRO A 668 13.99 47.03 -32.08
C PRO A 668 15.22 46.36 -32.67
N THR A 669 15.13 45.09 -32.98
CA THR A 669 16.10 44.47 -33.91
C THR A 669 15.93 45.23 -35.21
N GLU A 670 16.95 45.98 -35.62
CA GLU A 670 17.01 46.56 -36.93
C GLU A 670 16.74 45.42 -37.92
N THR A 671 15.62 45.54 -38.60
CA THR A 671 15.31 44.65 -39.72
C THR A 671 16.36 45.04 -40.77
N GLU A 672 17.33 44.18 -41.01
CA GLU A 672 18.17 44.26 -42.17
C GLU A 672 17.24 44.28 -43.40
N THR A 673 17.10 45.47 -43.96
CA THR A 673 16.48 45.66 -45.24
C THR A 673 17.43 45.03 -46.25
N GLU A 674 17.02 43.97 -46.92
CA GLU A 674 17.68 43.43 -48.09
C GLU A 674 17.80 44.57 -49.13
N GLU A 675 18.96 45.17 -49.21
CA GLU A 675 19.36 45.98 -50.42
C GLU A 675 19.90 45.02 -51.47
N ALA A 676 19.28 45.12 -52.62
CA ALA A 676 19.58 44.34 -53.80
C ALA A 676 21.05 44.47 -54.23
N GLU A 677 21.65 43.38 -54.69
CA GLU A 677 22.96 43.24 -55.30
C GLU A 677 23.16 44.18 -56.51
N PRO A 678 24.37 44.63 -56.72
CA PRO A 678 24.95 44.63 -58.06
C PRO A 678 26.24 43.80 -58.17
N SER A 679 26.28 43.13 -59.30
CA SER A 679 27.20 42.18 -59.87
C SER A 679 28.67 42.67 -59.98
N GLU A 680 29.57 41.72 -59.68
CA GLU A 680 30.91 41.40 -60.31
C GLU A 680 32.02 42.45 -60.45
N THR A 681 33.22 42.13 -59.98
CA THR A 681 34.35 41.44 -60.63
C THR A 681 35.65 41.48 -59.78
N PRO A 682 36.64 40.62 -59.99
CA PRO A 682 37.42 39.95 -58.94
C PRO A 682 38.86 40.47 -58.68
N SER A 683 39.37 40.08 -57.50
CA SER A 683 40.78 39.78 -57.08
C SER A 683 41.77 40.93 -56.85
N PRO A 684 42.81 40.85 -56.07
CA PRO A 684 43.52 39.67 -55.59
C PRO A 684 43.83 39.60 -54.08
N SER A 685 44.22 38.42 -53.69
CA SER A 685 44.85 37.88 -52.53
C SER A 685 45.78 38.80 -51.72
N GLU A 686 45.61 38.92 -50.41
CA GLU A 686 46.68 39.08 -49.42
C GLU A 686 46.40 38.35 -48.14
N THR A 687 47.42 37.60 -47.70
CA THR A 687 47.48 36.79 -46.50
C THR A 687 47.69 37.69 -45.25
N VAL A 688 46.83 37.66 -44.30
CA VAL A 688 47.06 38.20 -42.93
C VAL A 688 46.65 37.24 -41.87
N THR A 689 47.60 36.98 -41.00
CA THR A 689 47.67 36.14 -39.84
C THR A 689 46.58 36.51 -38.82
N ALA A 690 45.89 35.50 -38.27
CA ALA A 690 44.91 35.67 -37.21
C ALA A 690 45.57 35.85 -35.83
N PRO A 691 45.02 36.70 -34.95
CA PRO A 691 45.36 36.70 -33.54
C PRO A 691 44.50 35.69 -32.74
N PRO A 692 44.93 35.22 -31.56
CA PRO A 692 44.30 34.15 -30.84
C PRO A 692 42.99 34.56 -30.15
N SER A 693 41.99 33.68 -30.20
CA SER A 693 40.73 33.75 -29.46
C SER A 693 40.92 33.83 -27.95
N PRO A 694 40.10 34.63 -27.25
CA PRO A 694 40.09 34.60 -25.81
C PRO A 694 39.34 33.37 -25.28
N THR A 695 39.95 32.73 -24.30
CA THR A 695 39.44 31.62 -23.49
C THR A 695 38.18 32.08 -22.76
N GLU A 696 37.06 31.45 -23.03
CA GLU A 696 35.85 31.64 -22.24
C GLU A 696 36.07 31.10 -20.81
N THR A 697 35.98 31.99 -19.84
CA THR A 697 35.96 31.65 -18.42
C THR A 697 34.53 31.23 -18.09
N GLU A 698 34.33 29.93 -17.79
CA GLU A 698 33.08 29.44 -17.26
C GLU A 698 32.83 30.03 -15.87
N THR A 699 31.83 30.86 -15.75
CA THR A 699 31.32 31.37 -14.48
C THR A 699 30.27 30.43 -13.97
N CYS A 700 30.56 29.76 -12.84
CA CYS A 700 29.60 28.91 -12.15
C CYS A 700 28.40 29.71 -11.63
N GLY A 701 27.17 29.24 -11.90
CA GLY A 701 25.94 29.79 -11.36
C GLY A 701 25.74 29.43 -9.88
N PRO A 702 24.88 30.16 -9.16
CA PRO A 702 24.73 30.04 -7.71
C PRO A 702 24.18 28.69 -7.19
N PHE A 703 23.91 27.71 -8.04
CA PHE A 703 23.41 26.38 -7.68
C PHE A 703 24.15 25.24 -8.39
N ASP A 704 25.37 25.48 -8.90
CA ASP A 704 26.18 24.44 -9.51
C ASP A 704 27.06 23.76 -8.43
N PHE A 705 26.56 22.67 -7.88
CA PHE A 705 27.19 21.89 -6.80
C PHE A 705 28.48 21.15 -7.23
N ARG A 706 28.93 21.28 -8.48
CA ARG A 706 30.19 20.68 -8.95
C ARG A 706 31.40 21.57 -8.69
N CYS A 707 31.22 22.84 -8.32
CA CYS A 707 32.28 23.79 -8.08
C CYS A 707 32.69 23.99 -6.60
N GLN A 708 32.14 23.23 -5.67
CA GLN A 708 32.54 23.24 -4.26
C GLN A 708 33.33 21.99 -3.91
N GLY A 709 34.61 22.04 -4.16
CA GLY A 709 35.58 21.05 -3.70
C GLY A 709 36.94 21.32 -4.26
N ASP A 710 37.72 22.08 -3.56
CA ASP A 710 39.13 21.97 -3.27
C ASP A 710 39.76 23.35 -3.08
N GLY A 711 39.86 23.75 -1.85
CA GLY A 711 40.73 24.80 -1.41
C GLY A 711 41.47 24.32 -0.15
N GLY A 712 42.67 23.86 -0.30
CA GLY A 712 43.50 23.52 0.83
C GLY A 712 44.92 23.32 0.34
N ALA A 713 45.75 24.31 0.65
CA ALA A 713 47.08 24.53 0.20
C ALA A 713 48.14 23.56 0.77
N ASP A 714 49.18 23.44 -0.01
CA ASP A 714 50.61 23.40 0.29
C ASP A 714 51.30 22.17 0.92
N GLY A 715 52.27 21.72 0.20
CA GLY A 715 53.58 21.54 0.76
C GLY A 715 54.26 20.19 0.61
N GLY A 716 55.10 20.03 -0.43
CA GLY A 716 56.41 19.43 -0.18
C GLY A 716 56.68 17.99 -0.57
N THR A 717 57.23 17.86 -1.75
CA THR A 717 58.43 17.06 -2.10
C THR A 717 58.57 15.57 -1.79
N ALA A 718 58.65 14.83 -2.88
CA ALA A 718 59.77 13.92 -3.25
C ALA A 718 59.79 12.47 -2.74
N ASP A 719 59.87 11.62 -3.75
CA ASP A 719 60.70 10.42 -3.91
C ASP A 719 60.30 9.08 -3.26
N GLY A 720 60.24 8.12 -4.16
CA GLY A 720 60.93 6.84 -3.98
C GLY A 720 60.11 5.59 -3.86
N GLY A 721 59.93 4.92 -4.97
CA GLY A 721 60.41 3.55 -5.18
C GLY A 721 59.73 2.40 -4.45
N GLY A 722 59.26 1.44 -5.23
CA GLY A 722 59.60 0.05 -4.96
C GLY A 722 58.51 -0.89 -4.45
N ASP A 723 57.93 -1.60 -5.37
CA ASP A 723 57.82 -3.07 -5.50
C ASP A 723 57.37 -3.99 -4.33
N ASN A 724 56.47 -4.85 -4.74
CA ASN A 724 56.39 -6.31 -4.49
C ASN A 724 55.81 -6.88 -3.17
N GLY A 725 54.77 -7.64 -3.39
CA GLY A 725 54.84 -9.10 -3.12
C GLY A 725 54.17 -9.64 -1.89
N GLY A 726 53.20 -10.47 -2.10
CA GLY A 726 53.19 -11.78 -1.47
C GLY A 726 52.28 -12.07 -0.30
N THR A 727 51.21 -12.76 -0.58
CA THR A 727 50.81 -14.05 0.00
C THR A 727 50.56 -14.24 1.51
N ASP A 728 49.43 -14.88 1.71
CA ASP A 728 49.12 -16.01 2.62
C ASP A 728 48.84 -15.80 4.11
N GLY A 729 47.69 -16.30 4.48
CA GLY A 729 47.61 -17.41 5.42
C GLY A 729 47.07 -17.17 6.82
N GLY A 730 45.93 -17.78 7.11
CA GLY A 730 45.81 -18.57 8.33
C GLY A 730 44.93 -18.06 9.47
N VAL A 731 43.73 -18.57 9.52
CA VAL A 731 43.17 -19.53 10.51
C VAL A 731 43.08 -19.09 12.00
N SER A 732 41.82 -19.15 12.49
CA SER A 732 41.35 -19.77 13.74
C SER A 732 41.61 -19.10 15.08
N THR A 733 40.58 -18.80 15.86
CA THR A 733 39.99 -19.62 16.93
C THR A 733 39.14 -18.77 17.88
N SER A 734 37.96 -19.30 18.17
CA SER A 734 37.20 -18.95 19.40
C SER A 734 37.95 -19.48 20.64
N PRO A 735 37.61 -19.03 21.85
CA PRO A 735 36.60 -19.75 22.64
C PRO A 735 35.73 -18.91 23.60
N ASP A 736 34.53 -19.40 23.83
CA ASP A 736 33.76 -19.35 25.06
C ASP A 736 34.47 -20.12 26.20
N PRO A 737 34.10 -20.10 27.52
CA PRO A 737 32.79 -19.97 28.12
C PRO A 737 32.69 -19.42 29.58
N SER A 738 31.41 -19.35 30.09
CA SER A 738 30.95 -19.61 31.48
C SER A 738 31.27 -18.58 32.57
N THR A 739 30.46 -18.28 33.57
CA THR A 739 29.47 -18.99 34.40
C THR A 739 28.80 -18.00 35.38
N SER A 740 27.52 -18.28 35.72
CA SER A 740 26.85 -18.22 37.04
C SER A 740 26.93 -16.94 37.90
N GLU A 741 25.87 -16.45 38.51
CA GLU A 741 24.99 -17.00 39.56
C GLU A 741 23.82 -16.05 39.88
N ASP A 742 22.71 -16.62 40.16
CA ASP A 742 21.57 -16.06 40.90
C ASP A 742 21.88 -16.11 42.42
N PRO A 743 21.28 -15.36 43.34
CA PRO A 743 19.95 -15.65 43.82
C PRO A 743 19.10 -14.55 44.52
N GLY A 744 17.83 -14.75 44.57
CA GLY A 744 16.93 -14.54 45.73
C GLY A 744 16.34 -13.13 45.86
N GLY A 745 15.06 -12.92 45.99
CA GLY A 745 14.03 -13.52 46.75
C GLY A 745 13.13 -12.45 47.34
N THR A 746 11.87 -12.75 47.39
CA THR A 746 10.81 -12.44 48.39
C THR A 746 9.84 -11.29 48.15
N ARG A 747 8.60 -11.69 47.83
CA ARG A 747 7.31 -11.53 48.54
C ARG A 747 6.78 -10.17 49.00
N GLY A 748 5.51 -9.96 48.69
CA GLY A 748 4.49 -9.25 49.43
C GLY A 748 3.75 -8.25 48.59
N GLY A 749 2.49 -8.26 48.24
CA GLY A 749 1.34 -8.64 49.01
C GLY A 749 0.46 -7.42 49.26
N GLY A 750 -0.80 -7.43 48.83
CA GLY A 750 -1.83 -6.58 49.40
C GLY A 750 -2.54 -5.64 48.42
N ASN A 751 -3.64 -6.04 47.89
CA ASN A 751 -5.05 -5.77 48.26
C ASN A 751 -5.52 -4.29 48.26
N GLY A 752 -6.63 -4.04 47.54
CA GLY A 752 -7.69 -3.21 48.07
C GLY A 752 -8.24 -2.13 47.16
N GLY A 753 -9.41 -2.40 46.60
CA GLY A 753 -10.63 -1.61 46.74
C GLY A 753 -10.64 -0.25 46.04
N GLY A 754 -11.47 0.05 45.08
CA GLY A 754 -12.90 0.11 45.19
C GLY A 754 -13.40 1.52 44.96
N PHE A 755 -14.41 1.66 44.14
CA PHE A 755 -15.52 2.57 44.20
C PHE A 755 -15.53 3.87 43.34
N LEU A 756 -16.38 3.83 42.30
CA LEU A 756 -17.58 4.65 42.00
C LEU A 756 -17.47 6.17 41.74
N GLY A 757 -18.14 6.52 40.67
CA GLY A 757 -19.04 7.66 40.54
C GLY A 757 -18.42 8.84 39.84
N GLY A 758 -18.91 9.40 38.78
CA GLY A 758 -20.21 9.74 38.38
C GLY A 758 -20.17 11.11 37.75
N THR A 759 -20.76 11.19 36.59
CA THR A 759 -21.57 12.26 35.99
C THR A 759 -21.03 13.66 35.80
N ASP A 760 -21.29 14.12 34.56
CA ASP A 760 -21.74 15.43 34.06
C ASP A 760 -20.74 16.56 33.80
N GLY A 761 -20.79 16.97 32.49
CA GLY A 761 -20.31 18.24 31.96
C GLY A 761 -20.04 18.14 30.47
#